data_07ed1d69231188a5b779904d6c677ef6
#
_entry.id   07ed1d69231188a5b779904d6c677ef6
#
_cell.length_a   1.000
_cell.length_b   1.000
_cell.length_c   1.000
_cell.angle_alpha   90.00
_cell.angle_beta   90.00
_cell.angle_gamma   90.00
#
_symmetry.space_group_name_H-M   'P 1'
#
loop_
_entity.id
_entity.type
_entity.pdbx_description
1 polymer ?
#
loop_
_entity_poly.entity_id
_entity_poly.type
_entity_poly.pdbx_seq_one_letter_code
_entity_poly.pdbx_strand_id
1 'polypeptide(L)'
;MSFNHPKRFIAFASVLFCFTYSFAQDIRSLAWSYAPYPDVETSFTKAPAGYKPVYISTFQRHGSRYLLSDDSYSKPLEILETAERGGYLTPMGKNLLEDVRKIASDAIGLSGMLLPRGGREHYHIMARTVSRYPEIFSGSDCRIDVYASTSQRCIMSMAYSLDAITARNPKVSYDRHVGPKVQAEVFNSFPVSATSREYGKDYDERVLNEGANEALLDKIFTYGEAGKNTFMTPDDRKRFTRYLWELAIDNALNDELGVDLYKYFTYDDFYGVWRAVNWKEYFIIGPSEEFGEIVRDEASTTLRHMIEHADKALSDGKYRATLRYGHDSQLAPLAVEMDIEGSCSPVSDPDHPELSWNLTNTCPMGANIQMVFFRKKGSKDILVKVLLNENEARIAGVDTDRWPFYHWSDLRAHYVDALENRPSFSKGGWQVDAVQDGIVYKRYSGVEPVSGVNQVISVVDVDLNNPRYEVKFTLDDNRISTSDAFKKAGAVATVNATYERESVFIRVDGKTCYNIPSDIVPFAGAVPQWKTDCSISTDGRNVRIEYTGKDKTIPEKRKAYESISYPNVFTSAPMLIDNHVPVGKYFAATSMTSDQIDKLYREDPFRHQGVRHPRTAVATTDDNHLILIVVDGRRPGIAEGMSAFELTSFIENHFHPAQAMNMDGGGSSAMCVKGHGAEGTNVVNYPSASRTFKHDNERRVVTHIHIIDKAAE
;
A
#
# COMPACT_ATOMS: atom_id res chain seq x y z
N MET A 1 58.79 -40.08 -29.47
CA MET A 1 59.06 -38.84 -30.23
C MET A 1 57.95 -37.86 -29.91
N SER A 2 58.34 -36.87 -29.15
CA SER A 2 57.47 -35.82 -28.61
C SER A 2 57.39 -34.65 -29.58
N PHE A 3 56.20 -34.15 -29.88
CA PHE A 3 56.04 -32.86 -30.52
C PHE A 3 55.19 -31.95 -29.62
N ASN A 4 55.89 -31.00 -28.99
CA ASN A 4 55.31 -29.84 -28.30
C ASN A 4 54.85 -28.80 -29.32
N HIS A 5 53.61 -28.32 -29.25
CA HIS A 5 53.14 -27.08 -29.88
C HIS A 5 52.80 -26.04 -28.82
N PRO A 6 53.36 -24.82 -28.89
CA PRO A 6 53.01 -23.74 -27.97
C PRO A 6 51.73 -23.04 -28.45
N LYS A 7 50.76 -22.96 -27.56
CA LYS A 7 49.55 -22.13 -27.73
C LYS A 7 49.94 -20.67 -27.55
N ARG A 8 49.84 -19.88 -28.63
CA ARG A 8 49.92 -18.42 -28.58
C ARG A 8 48.59 -17.86 -28.03
N PHE A 9 48.65 -17.28 -26.86
CA PHE A 9 47.58 -16.41 -26.35
C PHE A 9 47.66 -15.05 -27.03
N ILE A 10 46.66 -14.71 -27.87
CA ILE A 10 46.46 -13.38 -28.37
C ILE A 10 45.55 -12.64 -27.35
N ALA A 11 46.15 -11.72 -26.59
CA ALA A 11 45.41 -10.82 -25.72
C ALA A 11 44.76 -9.74 -26.63
N PHE A 12 43.42 -9.78 -26.75
CA PHE A 12 42.65 -8.67 -27.29
C PHE A 12 42.54 -7.61 -26.19
N ALA A 13 43.31 -6.55 -26.29
CA ALA A 13 43.10 -5.34 -25.51
C ALA A 13 41.89 -4.58 -26.11
N SER A 14 40.72 -4.75 -25.49
CA SER A 14 39.55 -3.92 -25.79
C SER A 14 39.77 -2.53 -25.21
N VAL A 15 40.18 -1.60 -26.04
CA VAL A 15 40.16 -0.18 -25.66
C VAL A 15 38.70 0.27 -25.63
N LEU A 16 38.16 0.37 -24.45
CA LEU A 16 36.86 0.98 -24.19
C LEU A 16 37.02 2.49 -24.41
N PHE A 17 36.69 3.00 -25.58
CA PHE A 17 36.45 4.41 -25.77
C PHE A 17 35.12 4.76 -25.08
N CYS A 18 35.20 5.24 -23.84
CA CYS A 18 34.08 5.96 -23.23
C CYS A 18 33.91 7.28 -23.98
N PHE A 19 33.08 7.27 -25.03
CA PHE A 19 32.48 8.51 -25.52
C PHE A 19 31.44 8.91 -24.44
N THR A 20 31.83 9.82 -23.56
CA THR A 20 30.86 10.60 -22.78
C THR A 20 30.14 11.54 -23.74
N TYR A 21 29.12 11.05 -24.45
CA TYR A 21 28.11 11.92 -24.98
C TYR A 21 27.37 12.50 -23.81
N SER A 22 27.70 13.74 -23.42
CA SER A 22 26.82 14.57 -22.64
C SER A 22 25.62 14.89 -23.50
N PHE A 23 24.62 13.99 -23.56
CA PHE A 23 23.29 14.37 -24.02
C PHE A 23 22.81 15.41 -23.00
N ALA A 24 22.58 16.64 -23.44
CA ALA A 24 21.81 17.58 -22.64
C ALA A 24 20.52 16.88 -22.27
N GLN A 25 20.31 16.69 -20.97
CA GLN A 25 19.11 15.99 -20.49
C GLN A 25 17.90 16.83 -20.90
N ASP A 26 16.94 16.20 -21.58
CA ASP A 26 15.76 16.90 -22.07
C ASP A 26 14.85 17.24 -20.88
N ILE A 27 14.61 18.52 -20.65
CA ILE A 27 13.73 19.03 -19.61
C ILE A 27 12.30 18.44 -19.71
N ARG A 28 11.85 18.06 -20.92
CA ARG A 28 10.55 17.44 -21.15
C ARG A 28 10.43 16.04 -20.54
N SER A 29 11.55 15.38 -20.24
CA SER A 29 11.56 14.10 -19.53
C SER A 29 11.11 14.25 -18.07
N LEU A 30 11.10 15.48 -17.54
CA LEU A 30 10.65 15.81 -16.18
C LEU A 30 9.15 16.12 -16.11
N ALA A 31 8.35 15.64 -17.05
CA ALA A 31 6.93 15.94 -17.16
C ALA A 31 6.03 15.14 -16.18
N TRP A 32 6.62 14.23 -15.37
CA TRP A 32 5.85 13.40 -14.44
C TRP A 32 4.69 12.69 -15.16
N SER A 33 3.52 12.61 -14.54
CA SER A 33 2.32 12.04 -15.18
C SER A 33 1.66 12.97 -16.21
N TYR A 34 2.22 14.17 -16.45
CA TYR A 34 1.82 15.10 -17.52
C TYR A 34 2.63 14.93 -18.80
N ALA A 35 3.45 13.88 -18.91
CA ALA A 35 4.04 13.55 -20.19
C ALA A 35 2.94 13.28 -21.23
N PRO A 36 2.99 13.88 -22.44
CA PRO A 36 2.04 13.55 -23.49
C PRO A 36 2.17 12.06 -23.85
N TYR A 37 1.10 11.49 -24.42
CA TYR A 37 1.20 10.12 -24.91
C TYR A 37 2.31 10.00 -25.96
N PRO A 38 3.24 9.04 -25.81
CA PRO A 38 4.39 8.95 -26.70
C PRO A 38 3.98 8.55 -28.13
N ASP A 39 4.79 8.96 -29.11
CA ASP A 39 4.70 8.40 -30.45
C ASP A 39 5.11 6.94 -30.42
N VAL A 40 4.21 6.06 -30.83
CA VAL A 40 4.40 4.63 -30.73
C VAL A 40 4.83 4.06 -32.09
N GLU A 41 6.12 3.85 -32.26
CA GLU A 41 6.64 2.98 -33.32
C GLU A 41 6.74 1.55 -32.78
N THR A 42 5.68 0.77 -32.91
CA THR A 42 5.68 -0.59 -32.36
C THR A 42 5.83 -1.62 -33.45
N SER A 43 6.87 -2.43 -33.36
CA SER A 43 6.92 -3.74 -34.01
C SER A 43 6.12 -4.73 -33.16
N PHE A 44 4.99 -5.22 -33.66
CA PHE A 44 4.16 -6.20 -32.94
C PHE A 44 4.53 -7.63 -33.32
N THR A 45 4.72 -8.47 -32.32
CA THR A 45 4.84 -9.90 -32.54
C THR A 45 3.50 -10.45 -33.05
N LYS A 46 3.53 -11.08 -34.24
CA LYS A 46 2.35 -11.68 -34.85
C LYS A 46 1.85 -12.88 -34.04
N ALA A 47 0.51 -13.06 -34.02
CA ALA A 47 -0.08 -14.21 -33.39
C ALA A 47 0.50 -15.53 -33.94
N PRO A 48 0.68 -16.56 -33.11
CA PRO A 48 1.10 -17.88 -33.55
C PRO A 48 0.14 -18.46 -34.61
N ALA A 49 0.67 -19.32 -35.47
CA ALA A 49 -0.09 -19.88 -36.59
C ALA A 49 -1.45 -20.47 -36.18
N GLY A 50 -2.50 -19.98 -36.81
CA GLY A 50 -3.88 -20.42 -36.57
C GLY A 50 -4.60 -19.71 -35.40
N TYR A 51 -3.92 -18.91 -34.59
CA TYR A 51 -4.55 -18.08 -33.57
C TYR A 51 -5.04 -16.76 -34.18
N LYS A 52 -6.24 -16.32 -33.78
CA LYS A 52 -6.84 -15.07 -34.20
C LYS A 52 -7.29 -14.28 -32.95
N PRO A 53 -7.18 -12.94 -32.94
CA PRO A 53 -7.70 -12.15 -31.86
C PRO A 53 -9.24 -12.27 -31.80
N VAL A 54 -9.80 -12.46 -30.60
CA VAL A 54 -11.23 -12.68 -30.38
C VAL A 54 -11.84 -11.71 -29.37
N TYR A 55 -11.04 -11.19 -28.45
CA TYR A 55 -11.48 -10.28 -27.41
C TYR A 55 -10.34 -9.39 -26.94
N ILE A 56 -10.68 -8.17 -26.51
CA ILE A 56 -9.73 -7.23 -25.86
C ILE A 56 -10.35 -6.63 -24.60
N SER A 57 -9.59 -6.62 -23.53
CA SER A 57 -9.89 -5.92 -22.27
C SER A 57 -8.89 -4.81 -22.07
N THR A 58 -9.36 -3.58 -21.83
CA THR A 58 -8.45 -2.44 -21.62
C THR A 58 -8.78 -1.68 -20.35
N PHE A 59 -7.73 -1.10 -19.74
CA PHE A 59 -7.85 0.01 -18.80
C PHE A 59 -7.04 1.18 -19.35
N GLN A 60 -7.64 2.38 -19.41
CA GLN A 60 -7.04 3.57 -20.00
C GLN A 60 -7.15 4.76 -19.03
N ARG A 61 -6.08 5.46 -18.83
CA ARG A 61 -6.06 6.78 -18.20
C ARG A 61 -6.67 7.80 -19.16
N HIS A 62 -7.34 8.84 -18.66
CA HIS A 62 -7.77 9.97 -19.50
C HIS A 62 -6.60 10.61 -20.25
N GLY A 63 -6.86 11.31 -21.35
CA GLY A 63 -5.86 12.03 -22.13
C GLY A 63 -5.41 13.35 -21.49
N SER A 64 -4.59 14.10 -22.22
CA SER A 64 -4.08 15.41 -21.82
C SER A 64 -5.21 16.34 -21.35
N ARG A 65 -4.99 17.05 -20.23
CA ARG A 65 -5.97 17.86 -19.54
C ARG A 65 -5.35 19.07 -18.86
N TYR A 66 -6.16 20.05 -18.51
CA TYR A 66 -5.76 21.16 -17.65
C TYR A 66 -5.41 20.69 -16.22
N LEU A 67 -4.62 21.48 -15.47
CA LEU A 67 -4.35 21.26 -14.04
C LEU A 67 -5.65 21.12 -13.25
N LEU A 68 -5.60 20.47 -12.07
CA LEU A 68 -6.81 20.12 -11.31
C LEU A 68 -7.42 21.27 -10.53
N SER A 69 -6.72 22.40 -10.38
CA SER A 69 -7.18 23.56 -9.60
C SER A 69 -6.87 24.86 -10.33
N ASP A 70 -7.81 25.80 -10.29
CA ASP A 70 -7.59 27.17 -10.76
C ASP A 70 -6.49 27.87 -9.97
N ASP A 71 -6.27 27.51 -8.71
CA ASP A 71 -5.19 28.04 -7.88
C ASP A 71 -3.80 27.74 -8.45
N SER A 72 -3.64 26.60 -9.15
CA SER A 72 -2.36 26.27 -9.81
C SER A 72 -1.98 27.26 -10.92
N TYR A 73 -2.95 28.00 -11.47
CA TYR A 73 -2.75 29.07 -12.46
C TYR A 73 -2.75 30.45 -11.81
N SER A 74 -3.69 30.71 -10.92
CA SER A 74 -3.88 32.04 -10.32
C SER A 74 -2.80 32.42 -9.33
N LYS A 75 -2.30 31.50 -8.51
CA LYS A 75 -1.26 31.77 -7.50
C LYS A 75 0.07 32.23 -8.09
N PRO A 76 0.68 31.51 -9.06
CA PRO A 76 1.91 32.00 -9.68
C PRO A 76 1.69 33.31 -10.46
N LEU A 77 0.54 33.52 -11.07
CA LEU A 77 0.18 34.77 -11.73
C LEU A 77 0.15 35.93 -10.71
N GLU A 78 -0.55 35.76 -9.58
CA GLU A 78 -0.67 36.79 -8.51
C GLU A 78 0.71 37.19 -7.96
N ILE A 79 1.61 36.24 -7.76
CA ILE A 79 2.98 36.47 -7.28
C ILE A 79 3.76 37.30 -8.30
N LEU A 80 3.73 36.90 -9.58
CA LEU A 80 4.42 37.61 -10.66
C LEU A 80 3.88 39.03 -10.86
N GLU A 81 2.55 39.24 -10.80
CA GLU A 81 1.95 40.56 -10.92
C GLU A 81 2.27 41.47 -9.70
N THR A 82 2.34 40.87 -8.51
CA THR A 82 2.75 41.62 -7.31
C THR A 82 4.21 42.05 -7.42
N ALA A 83 5.08 41.19 -7.93
CA ALA A 83 6.47 41.51 -8.20
C ALA A 83 6.62 42.57 -9.29
N GLU A 84 5.78 42.55 -10.33
CA GLU A 84 5.75 43.59 -11.39
C GLU A 84 5.39 44.97 -10.82
N ARG A 85 4.31 45.04 -10.02
CA ARG A 85 3.89 46.29 -9.36
C ARG A 85 4.97 46.86 -8.45
N GLY A 86 5.78 46.02 -7.82
CA GLY A 86 6.89 46.45 -6.97
C GLY A 86 8.18 46.76 -7.71
N GLY A 87 8.26 46.48 -9.03
CA GLY A 87 9.47 46.64 -9.82
C GLY A 87 10.52 45.57 -9.56
N TYR A 88 10.11 44.42 -9.08
CA TYR A 88 10.99 43.29 -8.67
C TYR A 88 11.22 42.23 -9.78
N LEU A 89 10.73 42.40 -10.99
CA LEU A 89 10.94 41.45 -12.08
C LEU A 89 12.21 41.76 -12.88
N THR A 90 12.99 40.71 -13.15
CA THR A 90 14.04 40.74 -14.18
C THR A 90 13.43 40.84 -15.58
N PRO A 91 14.21 41.08 -16.66
CA PRO A 91 13.70 40.99 -18.03
C PRO A 91 13.09 39.61 -18.36
N MET A 92 13.67 38.52 -17.85
CA MET A 92 13.11 37.17 -17.96
C MET A 92 11.78 37.04 -17.22
N GLY A 93 11.70 37.56 -15.99
CA GLY A 93 10.48 37.53 -15.19
C GLY A 93 9.33 38.30 -15.84
N LYS A 94 9.59 39.41 -16.55
CA LYS A 94 8.57 40.15 -17.29
C LYS A 94 8.01 39.33 -18.47
N ASN A 95 8.89 38.71 -19.27
CA ASN A 95 8.47 37.85 -20.37
C ASN A 95 7.70 36.63 -19.89
N LEU A 96 8.14 36.01 -18.78
CA LEU A 96 7.46 34.89 -18.13
C LEU A 96 6.05 35.30 -17.69
N LEU A 97 5.89 36.48 -17.06
CA LEU A 97 4.59 36.99 -16.63
C LEU A 97 3.61 37.12 -17.80
N GLU A 98 4.04 37.65 -18.95
CA GLU A 98 3.19 37.76 -20.14
C GLU A 98 2.70 36.38 -20.65
N ASP A 99 3.56 35.39 -20.63
CA ASP A 99 3.17 34.03 -21.02
C ASP A 99 2.27 33.34 -19.96
N VAL A 100 2.54 33.54 -18.67
CA VAL A 100 1.69 33.04 -17.59
C VAL A 100 0.30 33.69 -17.60
N ARG A 101 0.18 34.99 -17.95
CA ARG A 101 -1.13 35.65 -18.18
C ARG A 101 -1.94 34.97 -19.28
N LYS A 102 -1.31 34.63 -20.41
CA LYS A 102 -2.00 33.92 -21.51
C LYS A 102 -2.48 32.54 -21.06
N ILE A 103 -1.62 31.78 -20.38
CA ILE A 103 -1.96 30.46 -19.86
C ILE A 103 -3.11 30.53 -18.86
N ALA A 104 -3.03 31.43 -17.89
CA ALA A 104 -4.07 31.60 -16.88
C ALA A 104 -5.41 32.06 -17.47
N SER A 105 -5.37 32.96 -18.48
CA SER A 105 -6.57 33.41 -19.19
C SER A 105 -7.25 32.29 -19.99
N ASP A 106 -6.50 31.34 -20.52
CA ASP A 106 -7.02 30.16 -21.22
C ASP A 106 -7.57 29.11 -20.24
N ALA A 107 -6.88 28.88 -19.12
CA ALA A 107 -7.08 27.71 -18.28
C ALA A 107 -8.04 27.91 -17.10
N ILE A 108 -8.13 29.11 -16.53
CA ILE A 108 -8.99 29.39 -15.36
C ILE A 108 -10.46 29.13 -15.70
N GLY A 109 -11.13 28.32 -14.88
CA GLY A 109 -12.49 27.85 -15.09
C GLY A 109 -12.58 26.54 -15.89
N LEU A 110 -11.44 26.01 -16.38
CA LEU A 110 -11.37 24.74 -17.12
C LEU A 110 -10.59 23.66 -16.36
N SER A 111 -10.36 23.86 -15.06
CA SER A 111 -9.60 22.93 -14.22
C SER A 111 -10.07 21.48 -14.34
N GLY A 112 -9.13 20.58 -14.64
CA GLY A 112 -9.37 19.15 -14.79
C GLY A 112 -10.14 18.72 -16.04
N MET A 113 -10.51 19.63 -16.93
CA MET A 113 -11.15 19.32 -18.20
C MET A 113 -10.16 18.79 -19.23
N LEU A 114 -10.64 17.93 -20.12
CA LEU A 114 -9.83 17.36 -21.19
C LEU A 114 -9.42 18.46 -22.19
N LEU A 115 -8.13 18.48 -22.54
CA LEU A 115 -7.63 19.30 -23.64
C LEU A 115 -8.00 18.68 -25.02
N PRO A 116 -8.09 19.47 -26.11
CA PRO A 116 -8.27 18.93 -27.47
C PRO A 116 -7.24 17.87 -27.83
N ARG A 117 -5.98 18.06 -27.42
CA ARG A 117 -4.91 17.06 -27.54
C ARG A 117 -5.29 15.74 -26.90
N GLY A 118 -5.83 15.74 -25.68
CA GLY A 118 -6.23 14.53 -24.97
C GLY A 118 -7.31 13.72 -25.71
N GLY A 119 -8.22 14.42 -26.39
CA GLY A 119 -9.17 13.80 -27.31
C GLY A 119 -8.49 13.12 -28.49
N ARG A 120 -7.54 13.83 -29.16
CA ARG A 120 -6.76 13.27 -30.27
C ARG A 120 -5.92 12.07 -29.85
N GLU A 121 -5.29 12.10 -28.67
CA GLU A 121 -4.55 10.96 -28.10
C GLU A 121 -5.42 9.71 -28.06
N HIS A 122 -6.59 9.78 -27.46
CA HIS A 122 -7.51 8.64 -27.33
C HIS A 122 -8.06 8.15 -28.69
N TYR A 123 -8.38 9.07 -29.57
CA TYR A 123 -8.77 8.72 -30.94
C TYR A 123 -7.66 7.91 -31.63
N HIS A 124 -6.41 8.36 -31.58
CA HIS A 124 -5.30 7.71 -32.26
C HIS A 124 -4.89 6.38 -31.60
N ILE A 125 -4.88 6.28 -30.26
CA ILE A 125 -4.64 5.02 -29.54
C ILE A 125 -5.65 3.96 -30.01
N MET A 126 -6.94 4.32 -30.03
CA MET A 126 -7.98 3.39 -30.41
C MET A 126 -7.97 3.09 -31.90
N ALA A 127 -7.69 4.07 -32.76
CA ALA A 127 -7.54 3.85 -34.21
C ALA A 127 -6.42 2.85 -34.52
N ARG A 128 -5.26 2.94 -33.83
CA ARG A 128 -4.19 1.96 -33.93
C ARG A 128 -4.62 0.58 -33.45
N THR A 129 -5.31 0.51 -32.28
CA THR A 129 -5.84 -0.75 -31.72
C THR A 129 -6.81 -1.45 -32.69
N VAL A 130 -7.74 -0.71 -33.27
CA VAL A 130 -8.68 -1.21 -34.29
C VAL A 130 -7.97 -1.68 -35.57
N SER A 131 -6.94 -0.95 -35.98
CA SER A 131 -6.13 -1.33 -37.16
C SER A 131 -5.32 -2.60 -36.94
N ARG A 132 -4.85 -2.83 -35.71
CA ARG A 132 -4.06 -4.02 -35.34
C ARG A 132 -4.90 -5.28 -35.16
N TYR A 133 -6.10 -5.12 -34.68
CA TYR A 133 -7.02 -6.24 -34.33
C TYR A 133 -8.38 -6.09 -35.02
N PRO A 134 -8.42 -5.96 -36.36
CA PRO A 134 -9.65 -5.67 -37.08
C PRO A 134 -10.70 -6.76 -36.91
N GLU A 135 -10.32 -8.01 -36.59
CA GLU A 135 -11.25 -9.12 -36.34
C GLU A 135 -12.14 -8.86 -35.14
N ILE A 136 -11.64 -8.17 -34.11
CA ILE A 136 -12.39 -7.85 -32.88
C ILE A 136 -13.48 -6.82 -33.20
N PHE A 137 -13.15 -5.82 -34.02
CA PHE A 137 -14.00 -4.63 -34.23
C PHE A 137 -14.86 -4.71 -35.49
N SER A 138 -14.83 -5.82 -36.24
CA SER A 138 -15.58 -5.99 -37.47
C SER A 138 -16.87 -6.77 -37.25
N GLY A 139 -17.80 -6.68 -38.25
CA GLY A 139 -19.06 -7.37 -38.22
C GLY A 139 -20.23 -6.54 -37.68
N SER A 140 -21.44 -6.93 -38.06
CA SER A 140 -22.69 -6.26 -37.63
C SER A 140 -23.13 -6.65 -36.21
N ASP A 141 -22.52 -7.69 -35.65
CA ASP A 141 -22.72 -8.24 -34.30
C ASP A 141 -21.69 -7.74 -33.31
N CYS A 142 -20.85 -6.81 -33.73
CA CYS A 142 -19.82 -6.24 -32.85
C CYS A 142 -20.46 -5.43 -31.71
N ARG A 143 -20.32 -5.92 -30.49
CA ARG A 143 -20.84 -5.29 -29.27
C ARG A 143 -19.69 -5.06 -28.30
N ILE A 144 -19.62 -3.86 -27.74
CA ILE A 144 -18.53 -3.42 -26.86
C ILE A 144 -19.13 -2.94 -25.54
N ASP A 145 -18.56 -3.43 -24.44
CA ASP A 145 -18.88 -3.03 -23.09
C ASP A 145 -17.94 -1.90 -22.66
N VAL A 146 -18.45 -0.79 -22.12
CA VAL A 146 -17.64 0.41 -21.89
C VAL A 146 -17.94 1.02 -20.53
N TYR A 147 -16.88 1.28 -19.77
CA TYR A 147 -16.94 1.84 -18.43
C TYR A 147 -16.12 3.13 -18.36
N ALA A 148 -16.62 4.13 -17.65
CA ALA A 148 -15.88 5.36 -17.40
C ALA A 148 -16.12 5.89 -15.98
N SER A 149 -15.07 6.46 -15.39
CA SER A 149 -15.19 7.32 -14.21
C SER A 149 -16.13 8.49 -14.47
N THR A 150 -16.78 8.99 -13.43
CA THR A 150 -17.70 10.15 -13.50
C THR A 150 -17.04 11.46 -13.91
N SER A 151 -15.71 11.52 -13.98
CA SER A 151 -14.96 12.72 -14.39
C SER A 151 -15.17 13.03 -15.87
N GLN A 152 -15.41 14.31 -16.18
CA GLN A 152 -15.60 14.80 -17.55
C GLN A 152 -14.50 14.32 -18.50
N ARG A 153 -13.22 14.44 -18.09
CA ARG A 153 -12.08 14.02 -18.90
C ARG A 153 -12.05 12.52 -19.23
N CYS A 154 -12.55 11.65 -18.34
CA CYS A 154 -12.65 10.21 -18.61
C CYS A 154 -13.80 9.92 -19.59
N ILE A 155 -14.95 10.56 -19.42
CA ILE A 155 -16.11 10.43 -20.31
C ILE A 155 -15.76 10.93 -21.71
N MET A 156 -15.07 12.05 -21.82
CA MET A 156 -14.65 12.58 -23.13
C MET A 156 -13.57 11.72 -23.78
N SER A 157 -12.60 11.21 -23.03
CA SER A 157 -11.60 10.25 -23.54
C SER A 157 -12.27 8.99 -24.09
N MET A 158 -13.29 8.47 -23.38
CA MET A 158 -14.14 7.40 -23.87
C MET A 158 -14.81 7.77 -25.19
N ALA A 159 -15.43 8.95 -25.28
CA ALA A 159 -16.16 9.36 -26.48
C ALA A 159 -15.24 9.39 -27.71
N TYR A 160 -14.06 10.01 -27.62
CA TYR A 160 -13.08 10.04 -28.73
C TYR A 160 -12.59 8.63 -29.14
N SER A 161 -12.41 7.72 -28.18
CA SER A 161 -12.09 6.32 -28.51
C SER A 161 -13.22 5.62 -29.27
N LEU A 162 -14.47 5.84 -28.84
CA LEU A 162 -15.63 5.23 -29.50
C LEU A 162 -15.83 5.81 -30.91
N ASP A 163 -15.50 7.09 -31.13
CA ASP A 163 -15.51 7.69 -32.47
C ASP A 163 -14.55 6.99 -33.43
N ALA A 164 -13.34 6.65 -32.97
CA ALA A 164 -12.37 5.90 -33.78
C ALA A 164 -12.88 4.50 -34.18
N ILE A 165 -13.56 3.80 -33.25
CA ILE A 165 -14.18 2.49 -33.55
C ILE A 165 -15.35 2.64 -34.50
N THR A 166 -16.22 3.61 -34.26
CA THR A 166 -17.41 3.90 -35.11
C THR A 166 -17.01 4.31 -36.52
N ALA A 167 -15.95 5.10 -36.67
CA ALA A 167 -15.41 5.47 -37.97
C ALA A 167 -14.99 4.23 -38.81
N ARG A 168 -14.51 3.17 -38.14
CA ARG A 168 -14.13 1.91 -38.80
C ARG A 168 -15.31 0.94 -38.98
N ASN A 169 -16.21 0.86 -38.02
CA ASN A 169 -17.40 0.00 -38.05
C ASN A 169 -18.65 0.78 -37.59
N PRO A 170 -19.40 1.41 -38.50
CA PRO A 170 -20.61 2.17 -38.15
C PRO A 170 -21.76 1.31 -37.56
N LYS A 171 -21.64 -0.04 -37.61
CA LYS A 171 -22.67 -0.98 -37.09
C LYS A 171 -22.35 -1.47 -35.67
N VAL A 172 -21.26 -1.01 -35.08
CA VAL A 172 -20.92 -1.36 -33.71
C VAL A 172 -21.95 -0.87 -32.71
N SER A 173 -22.23 -1.68 -31.70
CA SER A 173 -23.13 -1.30 -30.59
C SER A 173 -22.32 -1.19 -29.27
N TYR A 174 -22.74 -0.25 -28.43
CA TYR A 174 -22.06 0.04 -27.14
C TYR A 174 -23.04 -0.07 -25.98
N ASP A 175 -22.65 -0.83 -24.95
CA ASP A 175 -23.24 -0.74 -23.62
C ASP A 175 -22.36 0.18 -22.79
N ARG A 176 -22.88 1.34 -22.37
CA ARG A 176 -22.11 2.38 -21.68
C ARG A 176 -22.50 2.44 -20.21
N HIS A 177 -21.49 2.31 -19.35
CA HIS A 177 -21.63 2.33 -17.89
C HIS A 177 -20.82 3.50 -17.32
N VAL A 178 -21.52 4.52 -16.87
CA VAL A 178 -20.95 5.71 -16.23
C VAL A 178 -21.78 6.04 -15.00
N GLY A 179 -21.11 6.33 -13.89
CA GLY A 179 -21.82 6.74 -12.68
C GLY A 179 -21.31 6.05 -11.42
N PRO A 180 -21.87 6.43 -10.24
CA PRO A 180 -21.37 5.94 -8.95
C PRO A 180 -21.39 4.42 -8.77
N LYS A 181 -22.33 3.72 -9.44
CA LYS A 181 -22.48 2.26 -9.30
C LYS A 181 -21.33 1.46 -9.90
N VAL A 182 -20.64 2.03 -10.87
CA VAL A 182 -19.51 1.39 -11.57
C VAL A 182 -18.19 2.10 -11.32
N GLN A 183 -18.19 3.03 -10.36
CA GLN A 183 -17.00 3.83 -10.06
C GLN A 183 -15.86 2.96 -9.55
N ALA A 184 -16.13 1.95 -8.71
CA ALA A 184 -15.13 1.11 -8.11
C ALA A 184 -14.34 0.26 -9.12
N GLU A 185 -14.94 -0.08 -10.28
CA GLU A 185 -14.29 -0.85 -11.34
C GLU A 185 -13.28 -0.04 -12.16
N VAL A 186 -13.35 1.30 -12.06
CA VAL A 186 -12.51 2.23 -12.82
C VAL A 186 -11.77 3.24 -11.96
N PHE A 187 -12.09 3.34 -10.69
CA PHE A 187 -11.45 4.23 -9.74
C PHE A 187 -11.79 3.87 -8.29
N ASN A 188 -10.85 3.21 -7.61
CA ASN A 188 -10.94 2.93 -6.18
C ASN A 188 -9.87 3.74 -5.44
N SER A 189 -10.23 4.88 -4.87
CA SER A 189 -9.28 5.81 -4.22
C SER A 189 -9.09 5.57 -2.72
N PHE A 190 -9.77 4.58 -2.15
CA PHE A 190 -9.82 4.42 -0.70
C PHE A 190 -8.44 4.17 -0.06
N PRO A 191 -7.62 3.21 -0.51
CA PRO A 191 -6.32 2.95 0.09
C PRO A 191 -5.35 4.14 -0.06
N VAL A 192 -5.28 4.76 -1.24
CA VAL A 192 -4.48 5.97 -1.48
C VAL A 192 -4.91 7.10 -0.57
N SER A 193 -6.22 7.32 -0.39
CA SER A 193 -6.74 8.34 0.54
C SER A 193 -6.32 8.10 1.99
N ALA A 194 -6.22 6.85 2.43
CA ALA A 194 -5.76 6.49 3.76
C ALA A 194 -4.26 6.82 3.93
N THR A 195 -3.43 6.37 3.00
CA THR A 195 -1.98 6.66 2.97
C THR A 195 -1.71 8.17 2.89
N SER A 196 -2.40 8.88 2.00
CA SER A 196 -2.23 10.32 1.84
C SER A 196 -2.64 11.12 3.06
N ARG A 197 -3.61 10.68 3.85
CA ARG A 197 -4.01 11.38 5.10
C ARG A 197 -2.97 11.25 6.19
N GLU A 198 -2.34 10.10 6.31
CA GLU A 198 -1.40 9.81 7.39
C GLU A 198 -0.01 10.42 7.13
N TYR A 199 0.50 10.25 5.91
CA TYR A 199 1.86 10.71 5.55
C TYR A 199 1.87 11.99 4.71
N GLY A 200 0.69 12.47 4.29
CA GLY A 200 0.59 13.56 3.33
C GLY A 200 1.32 14.83 3.75
N LYS A 201 1.31 15.18 5.05
CA LYS A 201 2.01 16.37 5.56
C LYS A 201 3.53 16.21 5.47
N ASP A 202 4.06 15.09 5.91
CA ASP A 202 5.51 14.85 5.93
C ASP A 202 6.06 14.72 4.50
N TYR A 203 5.29 14.06 3.62
CA TYR A 203 5.64 13.95 2.20
C TYR A 203 5.53 15.29 1.46
N ASP A 204 4.48 16.07 1.73
CA ASP A 204 4.34 17.40 1.15
C ASP A 204 5.42 18.36 1.66
N GLU A 205 5.82 18.27 2.92
CA GLU A 205 6.93 19.05 3.47
C GLU A 205 8.26 18.68 2.82
N ARG A 206 8.52 17.39 2.61
CA ARG A 206 9.71 16.93 1.87
C ARG A 206 9.70 17.46 0.43
N VAL A 207 8.59 17.33 -0.28
CA VAL A 207 8.44 17.85 -1.66
C VAL A 207 8.70 19.36 -1.72
N LEU A 208 8.19 20.11 -0.75
CA LEU A 208 8.41 21.56 -0.67
C LEU A 208 9.88 21.92 -0.40
N ASN A 209 10.54 21.21 0.49
CA ASN A 209 11.92 21.51 0.88
C ASN A 209 12.93 21.08 -0.20
N GLU A 210 12.78 19.88 -0.78
CA GLU A 210 13.66 19.37 -1.83
C GLU A 210 13.39 19.99 -3.20
N GLY A 211 12.15 20.40 -3.47
CA GLY A 211 11.76 21.01 -4.73
C GLY A 211 12.03 22.52 -4.82
N ALA A 212 12.35 23.19 -3.72
CA ALA A 212 12.64 24.63 -3.73
C ALA A 212 13.96 24.92 -4.44
N ASN A 213 13.95 25.90 -5.36
CA ASN A 213 15.14 26.29 -6.13
C ASN A 213 15.34 27.81 -6.08
N GLU A 214 16.14 28.28 -5.13
CA GLU A 214 16.45 29.70 -4.96
C GLU A 214 17.20 30.28 -6.17
N ALA A 215 18.08 29.52 -6.82
CA ALA A 215 18.82 29.97 -7.99
C ALA A 215 17.89 30.24 -9.19
N LEU A 216 16.80 29.49 -9.32
CA LEU A 216 15.77 29.74 -10.31
C LEU A 216 15.03 31.04 -10.00
N LEU A 217 14.66 31.27 -8.73
CA LEU A 217 13.98 32.49 -8.32
C LEU A 217 14.84 33.73 -8.57
N ASP A 218 16.16 33.65 -8.37
CA ASP A 218 17.08 34.76 -8.64
C ASP A 218 17.22 35.10 -10.13
N LYS A 219 16.85 34.19 -11.05
CA LYS A 219 16.73 34.49 -12.50
C LYS A 219 15.47 35.31 -12.82
N ILE A 220 14.40 35.15 -12.03
CA ILE A 220 13.08 35.73 -12.29
C ILE A 220 12.89 37.06 -11.56
N PHE A 221 13.42 37.17 -10.33
CA PHE A 221 13.19 38.29 -9.43
C PHE A 221 14.45 39.08 -9.11
N THR A 222 14.25 40.40 -8.91
CA THR A 222 15.22 41.31 -8.28
C THR A 222 14.64 41.74 -6.93
N TYR A 223 15.41 41.64 -5.86
CA TYR A 223 14.86 41.84 -4.51
C TYR A 223 15.11 43.23 -3.93
N GLY A 224 15.92 44.06 -4.58
CA GLY A 224 16.29 45.41 -4.10
C GLY A 224 16.89 45.40 -2.70
N GLU A 225 16.90 46.60 -2.05
CA GLU A 225 17.39 46.75 -0.69
C GLU A 225 16.44 46.15 0.38
N ALA A 226 15.18 45.93 0.06
CA ALA A 226 14.16 45.44 0.99
C ALA A 226 14.21 43.91 1.24
N GLY A 227 14.99 43.17 0.45
CA GLY A 227 15.22 41.72 0.67
C GLY A 227 14.15 40.79 0.08
N LYS A 228 14.43 39.50 0.17
CA LYS A 228 13.76 38.42 -0.56
C LYS A 228 12.27 38.18 -0.22
N ASN A 229 11.76 38.69 0.88
CA ASN A 229 10.40 38.41 1.37
C ASN A 229 9.43 39.59 1.25
N THR A 230 9.67 40.55 0.40
CA THR A 230 8.86 41.77 0.28
C THR A 230 7.54 41.59 -0.45
N PHE A 231 7.40 40.58 -1.28
CA PHE A 231 6.23 40.41 -2.15
C PHE A 231 5.70 38.96 -2.20
N MET A 232 6.33 38.03 -1.49
CA MET A 232 5.83 36.65 -1.30
C MET A 232 6.17 36.15 0.10
N THR A 233 5.34 35.24 0.63
CA THR A 233 5.61 34.61 1.91
C THR A 233 6.75 33.60 1.80
N PRO A 234 7.41 33.18 2.91
CA PRO A 234 8.41 32.10 2.89
C PRO A 234 7.85 30.78 2.31
N ASP A 235 6.58 30.50 2.57
CA ASP A 235 5.90 29.30 2.04
C ASP A 235 5.67 29.43 0.53
N ASP A 236 5.18 30.56 0.03
CA ASP A 236 5.02 30.78 -1.41
C ASP A 236 6.35 30.69 -2.13
N ARG A 237 7.42 31.18 -1.50
CA ARG A 237 8.78 31.11 -2.04
C ARG A 237 9.23 29.66 -2.27
N LYS A 238 9.00 28.78 -1.31
CA LYS A 238 9.29 27.35 -1.46
C LYS A 238 8.42 26.70 -2.55
N ARG A 239 7.14 27.09 -2.62
CA ARG A 239 6.18 26.53 -3.58
C ARG A 239 6.35 27.06 -5.00
N PHE A 240 7.00 28.20 -5.20
CA PHE A 240 7.02 28.89 -6.48
C PHE A 240 7.71 28.07 -7.59
N THR A 241 8.81 27.38 -7.29
CA THR A 241 9.44 26.44 -8.22
C THR A 241 8.46 25.36 -8.69
N ARG A 242 7.68 24.82 -7.78
CA ARG A 242 6.66 23.81 -8.09
C ARG A 242 5.56 24.40 -8.97
N TYR A 243 5.07 25.58 -8.66
CA TYR A 243 4.06 26.26 -9.51
C TYR A 243 4.56 26.45 -10.92
N LEU A 244 5.80 26.90 -11.11
CA LEU A 244 6.37 27.09 -12.44
C LEU A 244 6.56 25.77 -13.20
N TRP A 245 6.99 24.73 -12.50
CA TRP A 245 7.11 23.39 -13.05
C TRP A 245 5.75 22.83 -13.46
N GLU A 246 4.72 22.92 -12.61
CA GLU A 246 3.36 22.48 -12.92
C GLU A 246 2.79 23.23 -14.14
N LEU A 247 2.99 24.55 -14.22
CA LEU A 247 2.59 25.35 -15.39
C LEU A 247 3.33 24.91 -16.66
N ALA A 248 4.62 24.62 -16.57
CA ALA A 248 5.42 24.26 -17.75
C ALA A 248 5.03 22.88 -18.30
N ILE A 249 4.81 21.89 -17.43
CA ILE A 249 4.39 20.54 -17.86
C ILE A 249 2.96 20.55 -18.41
N ASP A 250 2.05 21.33 -17.84
CA ASP A 250 0.67 21.47 -18.32
C ASP A 250 0.61 22.24 -19.64
N ASN A 251 1.31 23.36 -19.73
CA ASN A 251 1.39 24.16 -20.96
C ASN A 251 1.93 23.34 -22.15
N ALA A 252 2.86 22.42 -21.90
CA ALA A 252 3.38 21.54 -22.95
C ALA A 252 2.33 20.58 -23.55
N LEU A 253 1.21 20.38 -22.86
CA LEU A 253 0.05 19.61 -23.34
C LEU A 253 -0.92 20.45 -24.17
N ASN A 254 -0.90 21.78 -24.03
CA ASN A 254 -1.77 22.73 -24.73
C ASN A 254 -1.10 23.25 -26.00
N ASP A 255 -1.03 22.41 -27.02
CA ASP A 255 -0.38 22.72 -28.29
C ASP A 255 -1.10 23.80 -29.14
N GLU A 256 -2.36 24.13 -28.80
CA GLU A 256 -3.16 25.14 -29.49
C GLU A 256 -2.89 26.57 -29.00
N LEU A 257 -2.40 26.73 -27.74
CA LEU A 257 -2.15 28.03 -27.14
C LEU A 257 -0.92 28.75 -27.73
N GLY A 258 0.03 28.01 -28.29
CA GLY A 258 1.21 28.57 -28.93
C GLY A 258 2.22 29.19 -27.94
N VAL A 259 2.19 28.82 -26.69
CA VAL A 259 3.13 29.21 -25.62
C VAL A 259 4.02 28.00 -25.27
N ASP A 260 5.31 28.23 -25.10
CA ASP A 260 6.27 27.22 -24.61
C ASP A 260 7.04 27.81 -23.41
N LEU A 261 6.68 27.36 -22.19
CA LEU A 261 7.35 27.82 -20.98
C LEU A 261 8.73 27.21 -20.80
N TYR A 262 9.02 26.03 -21.41
CA TYR A 262 10.35 25.42 -21.30
C TYR A 262 11.49 26.30 -21.84
N LYS A 263 11.19 27.30 -22.69
CA LYS A 263 12.18 28.27 -23.15
C LYS A 263 12.85 29.09 -22.03
N TYR A 264 12.24 29.17 -20.85
CA TYR A 264 12.75 29.92 -19.70
C TYR A 264 13.60 29.07 -18.74
N PHE A 265 13.55 27.74 -18.85
CA PHE A 265 14.06 26.83 -17.83
C PHE A 265 15.04 25.82 -18.41
N THR A 266 15.92 25.32 -17.53
CA THR A 266 16.83 24.22 -17.81
C THR A 266 16.37 22.95 -17.11
N TYR A 267 16.96 21.80 -17.44
CA TYR A 267 16.74 20.54 -16.75
C TYR A 267 16.98 20.67 -15.23
N ASP A 268 18.11 21.30 -14.86
CA ASP A 268 18.49 21.46 -13.45
C ASP A 268 17.53 22.36 -12.65
N ASP A 269 16.82 23.27 -13.34
CA ASP A 269 15.84 24.13 -12.67
C ASP A 269 14.67 23.33 -12.12
N PHE A 270 14.31 22.20 -12.74
CA PHE A 270 13.14 21.40 -12.36
C PHE A 270 13.45 20.00 -11.85
N TYR A 271 14.69 19.51 -11.97
CA TYR A 271 15.05 18.15 -11.53
C TYR A 271 14.72 17.91 -10.06
N GLY A 272 15.01 18.84 -9.16
CA GLY A 272 14.74 18.72 -7.74
C GLY A 272 13.25 18.52 -7.43
N VAL A 273 12.38 19.37 -7.99
CA VAL A 273 10.93 19.28 -7.76
C VAL A 273 10.33 18.03 -8.39
N TRP A 274 10.75 17.67 -9.60
CA TRP A 274 10.32 16.44 -10.26
C TRP A 274 10.73 15.19 -9.46
N ARG A 275 11.99 15.12 -9.01
CA ARG A 275 12.50 14.02 -8.20
C ARG A 275 11.70 13.84 -6.91
N ALA A 276 11.47 14.94 -6.19
CA ALA A 276 10.71 14.91 -4.95
C ALA A 276 9.25 14.48 -5.15
N VAL A 277 8.60 14.91 -6.24
CA VAL A 277 7.25 14.47 -6.60
C VAL A 277 7.25 12.99 -7.00
N ASN A 278 8.19 12.54 -7.84
CA ASN A 278 8.30 11.14 -8.22
C ASN A 278 8.56 10.23 -7.01
N TRP A 279 9.39 10.69 -6.06
CA TRP A 279 9.62 10.02 -4.79
C TRP A 279 8.31 9.85 -4.01
N LYS A 280 7.49 10.90 -3.88
CA LYS A 280 6.17 10.82 -3.22
C LYS A 280 5.26 9.82 -3.91
N GLU A 281 5.16 9.87 -5.23
CA GLU A 281 4.29 8.98 -6.00
C GLU A 281 4.73 7.51 -5.90
N TYR A 282 6.02 7.24 -5.79
CA TYR A 282 6.53 5.89 -5.56
C TYR A 282 5.94 5.25 -4.30
N PHE A 283 5.75 6.02 -3.23
CA PHE A 283 5.12 5.52 -1.99
C PHE A 283 3.59 5.47 -2.05
N ILE A 284 2.95 6.37 -2.79
CA ILE A 284 1.49 6.48 -2.80
C ILE A 284 0.84 5.52 -3.81
N ILE A 285 1.40 5.39 -5.01
CA ILE A 285 0.82 4.60 -6.11
C ILE A 285 1.81 3.65 -6.76
N GLY A 286 3.05 3.60 -6.26
CA GLY A 286 4.12 2.73 -6.76
C GLY A 286 4.33 1.49 -5.89
N PRO A 287 5.30 0.63 -6.28
CA PRO A 287 5.54 -0.66 -5.66
C PRO A 287 6.46 -0.58 -4.44
N SER A 288 6.29 0.42 -3.57
CA SER A 288 7.16 0.56 -2.40
C SER A 288 7.07 -0.67 -1.48
N GLU A 289 8.18 -1.03 -0.84
CA GLU A 289 8.19 -2.12 0.14
C GLU A 289 7.26 -1.82 1.33
N GLU A 290 7.08 -0.54 1.64
CA GLU A 290 6.29 -0.08 2.77
C GLU A 290 4.77 -0.11 2.51
N PHE A 291 4.32 0.28 1.30
CA PHE A 291 2.89 0.43 0.96
C PHE A 291 2.45 -0.36 -0.27
N GLY A 292 3.35 -1.11 -0.91
CA GLY A 292 3.04 -1.82 -2.15
C GLY A 292 1.84 -2.76 -2.04
N GLU A 293 1.62 -3.40 -0.89
CA GLU A 293 0.45 -4.26 -0.70
C GLU A 293 -0.87 -3.47 -0.67
N ILE A 294 -0.90 -2.26 -0.07
CA ILE A 294 -2.09 -1.41 -0.09
C ILE A 294 -2.35 -0.84 -1.50
N VAL A 295 -1.27 -0.50 -2.22
CA VAL A 295 -1.35 -0.07 -3.63
C VAL A 295 -1.92 -1.17 -4.52
N ARG A 296 -1.52 -2.42 -4.32
CA ARG A 296 -2.04 -3.60 -5.02
C ARG A 296 -3.54 -3.82 -4.72
N ASP A 297 -3.95 -3.72 -3.47
CA ASP A 297 -5.37 -3.88 -3.07
C ASP A 297 -6.26 -2.79 -3.70
N GLU A 298 -5.76 -1.58 -3.88
CA GLU A 298 -6.50 -0.51 -4.59
C GLU A 298 -6.93 -0.95 -5.99
N ALA A 299 -6.09 -1.69 -6.70
CA ALA A 299 -6.36 -2.16 -8.06
C ALA A 299 -7.09 -3.51 -8.11
N SER A 300 -7.22 -4.21 -6.99
CA SER A 300 -7.78 -5.58 -6.93
C SER A 300 -9.18 -5.68 -7.52
N THR A 301 -10.05 -4.71 -7.24
CA THR A 301 -11.42 -4.66 -7.79
C THR A 301 -11.40 -4.52 -9.31
N THR A 302 -10.52 -3.68 -9.85
CA THR A 302 -10.37 -3.49 -11.30
C THR A 302 -9.83 -4.75 -11.98
N LEU A 303 -8.79 -5.37 -11.42
CA LEU A 303 -8.23 -6.62 -11.97
C LEU A 303 -9.26 -7.75 -11.94
N ARG A 304 -10.00 -7.92 -10.84
CA ARG A 304 -11.09 -8.90 -10.73
C ARG A 304 -12.15 -8.68 -11.81
N HIS A 305 -12.59 -7.44 -11.99
CA HIS A 305 -13.54 -7.07 -13.05
C HIS A 305 -12.98 -7.33 -14.46
N MET A 306 -11.66 -7.15 -14.69
CA MET A 306 -11.05 -7.48 -15.98
C MET A 306 -11.05 -8.98 -16.24
N ILE A 307 -10.74 -9.82 -15.24
CA ILE A 307 -10.73 -11.29 -15.33
C ILE A 307 -12.15 -11.82 -15.59
N GLU A 308 -13.12 -11.41 -14.79
CA GLU A 308 -14.50 -11.88 -14.87
C GLU A 308 -15.13 -11.56 -16.25
N HIS A 309 -14.87 -10.35 -16.77
CA HIS A 309 -15.37 -9.94 -18.09
C HIS A 309 -14.66 -10.69 -19.23
N ALA A 310 -13.35 -10.98 -19.07
CA ALA A 310 -12.63 -11.79 -20.04
C ALA A 310 -13.17 -13.22 -20.08
N ASP A 311 -13.32 -13.89 -18.93
CA ASP A 311 -13.86 -15.24 -18.84
C ASP A 311 -15.27 -15.34 -19.44
N LYS A 312 -16.12 -14.36 -19.13
CA LYS A 312 -17.48 -14.29 -19.67
C LYS A 312 -17.49 -14.09 -21.19
N ALA A 313 -16.72 -13.12 -21.69
CA ALA A 313 -16.64 -12.84 -23.12
C ALA A 313 -16.05 -14.04 -23.90
N LEU A 314 -15.06 -14.73 -23.34
CA LEU A 314 -14.48 -15.93 -23.92
C LEU A 314 -15.43 -17.12 -23.91
N SER A 315 -16.38 -17.17 -22.96
CA SER A 315 -17.40 -18.22 -22.86
C SER A 315 -18.60 -17.97 -23.75
N ASP A 316 -19.23 -16.79 -23.67
CA ASP A 316 -20.52 -16.50 -24.32
C ASP A 316 -20.38 -15.75 -25.67
N GLY A 317 -19.22 -15.12 -25.92
CA GLY A 317 -18.94 -14.36 -27.13
C GLY A 317 -19.79 -13.10 -27.29
N LYS A 318 -20.52 -12.67 -26.26
CA LYS A 318 -21.44 -11.54 -26.30
C LYS A 318 -20.74 -10.22 -26.58
N TYR A 319 -19.62 -9.96 -25.92
CA TYR A 319 -18.81 -8.76 -26.12
C TYR A 319 -17.52 -9.09 -26.83
N ARG A 320 -17.12 -8.21 -27.77
CA ARG A 320 -15.84 -8.30 -28.47
C ARG A 320 -14.73 -7.52 -27.75
N ALA A 321 -15.13 -6.52 -26.97
CA ALA A 321 -14.20 -5.73 -26.15
C ALA A 321 -14.87 -5.26 -24.88
N THR A 322 -14.07 -5.05 -23.81
CA THR A 322 -14.44 -4.28 -22.62
C THR A 322 -13.40 -3.17 -22.41
N LEU A 323 -13.86 -1.93 -22.49
CA LEU A 323 -13.02 -0.74 -22.42
C LEU A 323 -13.29 0.00 -21.10
N ARG A 324 -12.24 0.42 -20.40
CA ARG A 324 -12.34 1.15 -19.12
C ARG A 324 -11.54 2.44 -19.20
N TYR A 325 -12.14 3.54 -18.69
CA TYR A 325 -11.53 4.88 -18.71
C TYR A 325 -11.50 5.45 -17.29
N GLY A 326 -10.30 5.65 -16.76
CA GLY A 326 -10.03 6.08 -15.39
C GLY A 326 -8.85 7.05 -15.29
N HIS A 327 -8.08 6.88 -14.23
CA HIS A 327 -7.04 7.80 -13.80
C HIS A 327 -5.68 7.09 -13.64
N ASP A 328 -4.60 7.89 -13.52
CA ASP A 328 -3.25 7.43 -13.18
C ASP A 328 -3.20 6.74 -11.82
N SER A 329 -3.92 7.29 -10.83
CA SER A 329 -4.06 6.72 -9.48
C SER A 329 -4.74 5.34 -9.44
N GLN A 330 -5.29 4.85 -10.55
CA GLN A 330 -5.79 3.49 -10.70
C GLN A 330 -4.92 2.67 -11.66
N LEU A 331 -4.37 3.30 -12.72
CA LEU A 331 -3.58 2.59 -13.72
C LEU A 331 -2.20 2.17 -13.18
N ALA A 332 -1.52 3.05 -12.40
CA ALA A 332 -0.24 2.71 -11.80
C ALA A 332 -0.38 1.57 -10.77
N PRO A 333 -1.31 1.62 -9.80
CA PRO A 333 -1.62 0.47 -8.95
C PRO A 333 -1.99 -0.80 -9.72
N LEU A 334 -2.75 -0.68 -10.82
CA LEU A 334 -3.10 -1.83 -11.65
C LEU A 334 -1.88 -2.45 -12.33
N ALA A 335 -0.92 -1.65 -12.78
CA ALA A 335 0.34 -2.15 -13.33
C ALA A 335 1.17 -2.89 -12.25
N VAL A 336 1.13 -2.43 -11.00
CA VAL A 336 1.75 -3.10 -9.84
C VAL A 336 1.02 -4.41 -9.54
N GLU A 337 -0.32 -4.39 -9.48
CA GLU A 337 -1.15 -5.57 -9.17
C GLU A 337 -1.09 -6.65 -10.25
N MET A 338 -0.94 -6.27 -11.51
CA MET A 338 -0.76 -7.19 -12.62
C MET A 338 0.67 -7.71 -12.76
N ASP A 339 1.58 -7.38 -11.84
CA ASP A 339 2.99 -7.76 -11.87
C ASP A 339 3.70 -7.40 -13.19
N ILE A 340 3.37 -6.22 -13.77
CA ILE A 340 4.02 -5.75 -14.99
C ILE A 340 5.48 -5.36 -14.67
N GLU A 341 6.45 -6.06 -15.30
CA GLU A 341 7.88 -5.78 -15.11
C GLU A 341 8.22 -4.30 -15.36
N GLY A 342 9.08 -3.75 -14.53
CA GLY A 342 9.43 -2.32 -14.51
C GLY A 342 8.46 -1.44 -13.72
N SER A 343 7.28 -1.95 -13.34
CA SER A 343 6.30 -1.22 -12.51
C SER A 343 6.04 -1.88 -11.17
N CYS A 344 6.29 -3.19 -11.00
CA CYS A 344 5.76 -4.00 -9.90
C CYS A 344 6.73 -4.28 -8.74
N SER A 345 8.03 -4.05 -8.92
CA SER A 345 9.03 -4.42 -7.92
C SER A 345 9.51 -3.23 -7.11
N PRO A 346 9.70 -3.39 -5.78
CA PRO A 346 10.36 -2.39 -4.97
C PRO A 346 11.75 -2.05 -5.50
N VAL A 347 12.14 -0.78 -5.38
CA VAL A 347 13.48 -0.32 -5.75
C VAL A 347 14.48 -0.61 -4.64
N SER A 348 15.74 -0.78 -5.00
CA SER A 348 16.82 -1.05 -4.02
C SER A 348 17.17 0.14 -3.14
N ASP A 349 16.94 1.37 -3.63
CA ASP A 349 17.15 2.62 -2.90
C ASP A 349 15.86 3.43 -2.87
N PRO A 350 15.07 3.35 -1.78
CA PRO A 350 13.78 4.05 -1.68
C PRO A 350 13.92 5.57 -1.52
N ASP A 351 15.11 6.10 -1.23
CA ASP A 351 15.36 7.53 -1.22
C ASP A 351 15.59 8.10 -2.64
N HIS A 352 15.95 7.23 -3.59
CA HIS A 352 16.20 7.54 -4.99
C HIS A 352 15.46 6.60 -5.96
N PRO A 353 14.12 6.51 -5.87
CA PRO A 353 13.35 5.60 -6.74
C PRO A 353 13.50 5.95 -8.22
N GLU A 354 13.75 7.21 -8.55
CA GLU A 354 13.88 7.71 -9.93
C GLU A 354 14.99 7.02 -10.73
N LEU A 355 15.93 6.34 -10.06
CA LEU A 355 17.00 5.59 -10.73
C LEU A 355 16.49 4.30 -11.41
N SER A 356 15.34 3.77 -10.97
CA SER A 356 14.79 2.52 -11.51
C SER A 356 13.26 2.51 -11.65
N TRP A 357 12.54 3.41 -11.00
CA TRP A 357 11.09 3.57 -11.13
C TRP A 357 10.73 5.03 -11.44
N ASN A 358 9.90 5.22 -12.45
CA ASN A 358 9.48 6.53 -12.89
C ASN A 358 8.03 6.50 -13.38
N LEU A 359 7.17 7.29 -12.75
CA LEU A 359 5.75 7.37 -13.10
C LEU A 359 5.53 7.85 -14.54
N THR A 360 6.42 8.70 -15.07
CA THR A 360 6.36 9.17 -16.46
C THR A 360 6.33 8.02 -17.48
N ASN A 361 7.09 6.95 -17.22
CA ASN A 361 7.17 5.79 -18.12
C ASN A 361 5.94 4.89 -18.02
N THR A 362 5.37 4.76 -16.82
CA THR A 362 4.20 3.91 -16.57
C THR A 362 2.90 4.61 -16.94
N CYS A 363 2.75 5.88 -16.57
CA CYS A 363 1.49 6.62 -16.63
C CYS A 363 1.60 7.97 -17.35
N PRO A 364 2.04 8.06 -18.62
CA PRO A 364 1.84 9.29 -19.42
C PRO A 364 0.35 9.60 -19.59
N MET A 365 -0.01 10.76 -20.12
CA MET A 365 -1.38 11.06 -20.53
C MET A 365 -1.86 10.03 -21.54
N GLY A 366 -3.11 9.53 -21.41
CA GLY A 366 -3.63 8.48 -22.28
C GLY A 366 -3.02 7.09 -22.03
N ALA A 367 -2.20 6.91 -20.98
CA ALA A 367 -1.62 5.62 -20.64
C ALA A 367 -2.64 4.50 -20.61
N ASN A 368 -2.25 3.30 -21.03
CA ASN A 368 -3.18 2.19 -21.14
C ASN A 368 -2.54 0.82 -20.89
N ILE A 369 -3.33 -0.08 -20.32
CA ILE A 369 -3.06 -1.51 -20.23
C ILE A 369 -4.05 -2.22 -21.13
N GLN A 370 -3.59 -3.13 -21.98
CA GLN A 370 -4.42 -3.90 -22.88
C GLN A 370 -4.12 -5.39 -22.72
N MET A 371 -5.17 -6.21 -22.56
CA MET A 371 -5.10 -7.67 -22.61
C MET A 371 -5.82 -8.13 -23.88
N VAL A 372 -5.06 -8.67 -24.83
CA VAL A 372 -5.59 -9.13 -26.13
C VAL A 372 -5.61 -10.63 -26.15
N PHE A 373 -6.78 -11.22 -26.35
CA PHE A 373 -7.02 -12.66 -26.28
C PHE A 373 -7.13 -13.27 -27.66
N PHE A 374 -6.47 -14.42 -27.84
CA PHE A 374 -6.38 -15.12 -29.12
C PHE A 374 -6.87 -16.56 -28.98
N ARG A 375 -7.64 -17.00 -29.98
CA ARG A 375 -8.17 -18.35 -30.04
C ARG A 375 -7.80 -19.03 -31.35
N LYS A 376 -7.50 -20.32 -31.28
CA LYS A 376 -7.29 -21.18 -32.44
C LYS A 376 -8.48 -22.11 -32.61
N LYS A 377 -9.04 -22.21 -33.83
CA LYS A 377 -10.17 -23.11 -34.12
C LYS A 377 -9.81 -24.56 -33.76
N GLY A 378 -10.67 -25.20 -32.98
CA GLY A 378 -10.46 -26.59 -32.53
C GLY A 378 -9.52 -26.76 -31.34
N SER A 379 -8.96 -25.69 -30.80
CA SER A 379 -8.18 -25.70 -29.55
C SER A 379 -9.02 -25.15 -28.39
N LYS A 380 -8.81 -25.73 -27.20
CA LYS A 380 -9.33 -25.17 -25.94
C LYS A 380 -8.36 -24.12 -25.35
N ASP A 381 -7.12 -24.11 -25.83
CA ASP A 381 -6.09 -23.20 -25.39
C ASP A 381 -6.38 -21.77 -25.89
N ILE A 382 -6.31 -20.82 -24.98
CA ILE A 382 -6.44 -19.39 -25.23
C ILE A 382 -5.14 -18.73 -24.88
N LEU A 383 -4.61 -17.95 -25.82
CA LEU A 383 -3.44 -17.12 -25.56
C LEU A 383 -3.87 -15.70 -25.26
N VAL A 384 -3.12 -15.04 -24.38
CA VAL A 384 -3.28 -13.63 -24.08
C VAL A 384 -1.95 -12.90 -24.22
N LYS A 385 -2.00 -11.68 -24.77
CA LYS A 385 -0.86 -10.75 -24.80
C LYS A 385 -1.21 -9.55 -23.95
N VAL A 386 -0.32 -9.15 -23.06
CA VAL A 386 -0.45 -7.95 -22.22
C VAL A 386 0.40 -6.83 -22.82
N LEU A 387 -0.16 -5.64 -22.92
CA LEU A 387 0.51 -4.44 -23.39
C LEU A 387 0.41 -3.35 -22.34
N LEU A 388 1.52 -2.62 -22.11
CA LEU A 388 1.56 -1.36 -21.36
C LEU A 388 1.92 -0.24 -22.33
N ASN A 389 1.08 0.77 -22.45
CA ASN A 389 1.27 1.87 -23.39
C ASN A 389 1.55 1.36 -24.81
N GLU A 390 0.78 0.37 -25.26
CA GLU A 390 0.87 -0.31 -26.55
C GLU A 390 2.18 -1.13 -26.76
N ASN A 391 3.08 -1.25 -25.78
CA ASN A 391 4.28 -2.09 -25.83
C ASN A 391 4.04 -3.43 -25.16
N GLU A 392 4.65 -4.51 -25.70
CA GLU A 392 4.53 -5.86 -25.18
C GLU A 392 5.17 -5.94 -23.78
N ALA A 393 4.36 -6.25 -22.76
CA ALA A 393 4.74 -6.24 -21.36
C ALA A 393 5.00 -7.65 -20.80
N ARG A 394 6.08 -7.82 -20.02
CA ARG A 394 6.33 -9.04 -19.25
C ARG A 394 5.59 -8.99 -17.93
N ILE A 395 5.15 -10.17 -17.49
CA ILE A 395 4.52 -10.36 -16.19
C ILE A 395 5.50 -11.11 -15.29
N ALA A 396 5.92 -10.49 -14.21
CA ALA A 396 6.81 -11.09 -13.24
C ALA A 396 6.17 -12.33 -12.59
N GLY A 397 6.96 -13.38 -12.44
CA GLY A 397 6.49 -14.64 -11.82
C GLY A 397 5.66 -15.54 -12.74
N VAL A 398 5.45 -15.18 -14.00
CA VAL A 398 4.74 -16.01 -14.98
C VAL A 398 5.63 -16.34 -16.17
N ASP A 399 6.05 -17.59 -16.27
CA ASP A 399 6.82 -18.08 -17.41
C ASP A 399 5.92 -18.34 -18.62
N THR A 400 6.47 -18.20 -19.81
CA THR A 400 5.79 -18.58 -21.05
C THR A 400 6.77 -19.17 -22.06
N ASP A 401 6.34 -20.21 -22.77
CA ASP A 401 7.07 -20.84 -23.87
C ASP A 401 6.92 -20.05 -25.20
N ARG A 402 6.10 -19.00 -25.21
CA ARG A 402 5.66 -18.29 -26.44
C ARG A 402 5.70 -16.77 -26.34
N TRP A 403 6.65 -16.21 -25.64
CA TRP A 403 6.76 -14.74 -25.53
C TRP A 403 6.45 -14.03 -26.85
N PRO A 404 5.59 -12.98 -26.85
CA PRO A 404 4.93 -12.29 -25.72
C PRO A 404 3.52 -12.81 -25.39
N PHE A 405 3.19 -14.04 -25.76
CA PHE A 405 1.90 -14.66 -25.48
C PHE A 405 2.01 -15.55 -24.24
N TYR A 406 1.05 -15.42 -23.35
CA TYR A 406 0.85 -16.28 -22.18
C TYR A 406 -0.33 -17.21 -22.43
N HIS A 407 -0.32 -18.43 -21.87
CA HIS A 407 -1.52 -19.23 -21.75
C HIS A 407 -2.46 -18.56 -20.76
N TRP A 408 -3.73 -18.32 -21.17
CA TRP A 408 -4.68 -17.64 -20.28
C TRP A 408 -4.93 -18.43 -19.00
N SER A 409 -4.92 -19.78 -19.05
CA SER A 409 -5.02 -20.63 -17.86
C SER A 409 -3.98 -20.27 -16.79
N ASP A 410 -2.74 -20.05 -17.20
CA ASP A 410 -1.61 -19.85 -16.29
C ASP A 410 -1.60 -18.42 -15.75
N LEU A 411 -1.76 -17.45 -16.65
CA LEU A 411 -1.83 -16.04 -16.25
C LEU A 411 -3.06 -15.77 -15.37
N ARG A 412 -4.20 -16.40 -15.69
CA ARG A 412 -5.41 -16.29 -14.87
C ARG A 412 -5.22 -16.91 -13.48
N ALA A 413 -4.59 -18.07 -13.40
CA ALA A 413 -4.31 -18.71 -12.13
C ALA A 413 -3.41 -17.85 -11.25
N HIS A 414 -2.36 -17.25 -11.82
CA HIS A 414 -1.48 -16.29 -11.13
C HIS A 414 -2.26 -15.10 -10.55
N TYR A 415 -3.10 -14.45 -11.36
CA TYR A 415 -3.88 -13.30 -10.91
C TYR A 415 -4.95 -13.66 -9.88
N VAL A 416 -5.63 -14.80 -10.04
CA VAL A 416 -6.64 -15.27 -9.06
C VAL A 416 -5.98 -15.62 -7.74
N ASP A 417 -4.85 -16.32 -7.76
CA ASP A 417 -4.08 -16.64 -6.56
C ASP A 417 -3.66 -15.37 -5.81
N ALA A 418 -3.14 -14.38 -6.54
CA ALA A 418 -2.80 -13.08 -5.97
C ALA A 418 -4.00 -12.38 -5.32
N LEU A 419 -5.16 -12.35 -6.01
CA LEU A 419 -6.39 -11.72 -5.53
C LEU A 419 -7.06 -12.44 -4.35
N GLU A 420 -6.86 -13.76 -4.22
CA GLU A 420 -7.44 -14.58 -3.14
C GLU A 420 -6.54 -14.64 -1.90
N ASN A 421 -5.23 -14.61 -2.08
CA ASN A 421 -4.26 -14.80 -1.00
C ASN A 421 -3.68 -13.49 -0.43
N ARG A 422 -3.97 -12.34 -1.06
CA ARG A 422 -3.57 -11.03 -0.51
C ARG A 422 -4.58 -10.50 0.51
N PRO A 423 -4.09 -9.81 1.55
CA PRO A 423 -4.98 -9.10 2.48
C PRO A 423 -5.79 -8.04 1.73
N SER A 424 -7.09 -7.99 1.93
CA SER A 424 -7.91 -6.89 1.44
C SER A 424 -7.92 -5.77 2.46
N PHE A 425 -7.34 -4.62 2.12
CA PHE A 425 -7.35 -3.40 2.94
C PHE A 425 -8.59 -2.52 2.71
N SER A 426 -9.36 -2.80 1.67
CA SER A 426 -10.58 -2.03 1.32
C SER A 426 -11.85 -2.55 2.00
N LYS A 427 -11.87 -3.82 2.44
CA LYS A 427 -13.00 -4.44 3.15
C LYS A 427 -12.45 -5.24 4.31
N GLY A 428 -12.81 -4.87 5.53
CA GLY A 428 -12.52 -5.70 6.69
C GLY A 428 -13.15 -7.09 6.53
N GLY A 429 -12.36 -8.13 6.68
CA GLY A 429 -12.83 -9.49 6.53
C GLY A 429 -11.93 -10.53 7.17
N TRP A 430 -12.49 -11.73 7.35
CA TRP A 430 -11.81 -12.87 7.93
C TRP A 430 -11.35 -13.86 6.86
N GLN A 431 -10.09 -14.26 6.96
CA GLN A 431 -9.59 -15.52 6.42
C GLN A 431 -9.57 -16.54 7.57
N VAL A 432 -9.99 -17.76 7.31
CA VAL A 432 -10.12 -18.82 8.33
C VAL A 432 -9.52 -20.11 7.82
N ASP A 433 -8.49 -20.60 8.50
CA ASP A 433 -7.76 -21.79 8.14
C ASP A 433 -7.76 -22.80 9.29
N ALA A 434 -8.11 -24.06 9.02
CA ALA A 434 -7.95 -25.14 9.99
C ALA A 434 -6.47 -25.51 10.09
N VAL A 435 -5.87 -25.30 11.26
CA VAL A 435 -4.47 -25.72 11.53
C VAL A 435 -4.41 -27.22 11.76
N GLN A 436 -5.29 -27.69 12.65
CA GLN A 436 -5.57 -29.12 12.92
C GLN A 436 -6.88 -29.24 13.72
N ASP A 437 -7.36 -30.46 13.95
CA ASP A 437 -8.62 -30.70 14.66
C ASP A 437 -8.65 -29.99 16.01
N GLY A 438 -9.63 -29.10 16.23
CA GLY A 438 -9.76 -28.26 17.42
C GLY A 438 -8.85 -27.03 17.49
N ILE A 439 -8.07 -26.70 16.43
CA ILE A 439 -7.29 -25.46 16.34
C ILE A 439 -7.56 -24.78 15.01
N VAL A 440 -8.01 -23.53 15.07
CA VAL A 440 -8.31 -22.70 13.91
C VAL A 440 -7.47 -21.42 13.98
N TYR A 441 -6.77 -21.12 12.88
CA TYR A 441 -6.15 -19.82 12.67
C TYR A 441 -7.10 -18.92 11.89
N LYS A 442 -7.27 -17.69 12.37
CA LYS A 442 -8.12 -16.67 11.74
C LYS A 442 -7.29 -15.40 11.56
N ARG A 443 -7.38 -14.79 10.40
CA ARG A 443 -6.77 -13.50 10.13
C ARG A 443 -7.83 -12.50 9.70
N TYR A 444 -7.92 -11.38 10.40
CA TYR A 444 -8.72 -10.23 10.00
C TYR A 444 -7.81 -9.23 9.29
N SER A 445 -8.24 -8.67 8.17
CA SER A 445 -7.57 -7.55 7.53
C SER A 445 -8.57 -6.60 6.87
N GLY A 446 -8.22 -5.31 6.84
CA GLY A 446 -9.05 -4.24 6.30
C GLY A 446 -9.66 -3.33 7.35
N VAL A 447 -10.62 -2.47 6.94
CA VAL A 447 -11.26 -1.51 7.84
C VAL A 447 -12.10 -2.24 8.89
N GLU A 448 -11.73 -2.06 10.15
CA GLU A 448 -12.45 -2.62 11.26
C GLU A 448 -13.55 -1.62 11.73
N PRO A 449 -14.83 -2.07 11.87
CA PRO A 449 -15.96 -1.16 12.06
C PRO A 449 -15.90 -0.24 13.27
N VAL A 450 -15.33 -0.70 14.40
CA VAL A 450 -15.26 0.11 15.64
C VAL A 450 -14.14 1.14 15.56
N SER A 451 -12.97 0.73 15.10
CA SER A 451 -11.83 1.63 14.95
C SER A 451 -11.95 2.57 13.75
N GLY A 452 -12.71 2.15 12.73
CA GLY A 452 -12.88 2.90 11.48
C GLY A 452 -11.64 3.00 10.61
N VAL A 453 -10.60 2.19 10.90
CA VAL A 453 -9.31 2.20 10.21
C VAL A 453 -8.84 0.79 9.87
N ASN A 454 -7.84 0.69 9.00
CA ASN A 454 -7.27 -0.60 8.63
C ASN A 454 -6.59 -1.29 9.81
N GLN A 455 -6.91 -2.57 9.97
CA GLN A 455 -6.33 -3.45 11.00
C GLN A 455 -5.86 -4.74 10.34
N VAL A 456 -4.78 -5.30 10.89
CA VAL A 456 -4.34 -6.68 10.63
C VAL A 456 -4.28 -7.40 11.98
N ILE A 457 -5.08 -8.45 12.13
CA ILE A 457 -5.25 -9.14 13.41
C ILE A 457 -5.15 -10.65 13.17
N SER A 458 -4.23 -11.28 13.86
CA SER A 458 -4.02 -12.72 13.87
C SER A 458 -4.63 -13.34 15.11
N VAL A 459 -5.41 -14.40 14.94
CA VAL A 459 -6.13 -15.06 16.03
C VAL A 459 -5.95 -16.57 15.93
N VAL A 460 -5.62 -17.22 17.04
CA VAL A 460 -5.67 -18.68 17.16
C VAL A 460 -6.76 -19.04 18.16
N ASP A 461 -7.72 -19.83 17.72
CA ASP A 461 -8.84 -20.35 18.48
C ASP A 461 -8.58 -21.83 18.79
N VAL A 462 -8.51 -22.17 20.08
CA VAL A 462 -8.13 -23.49 20.58
C VAL A 462 -9.27 -24.09 21.41
N ASP A 463 -9.84 -25.20 20.97
CA ASP A 463 -10.80 -26.00 21.76
C ASP A 463 -10.05 -26.79 22.84
N LEU A 464 -10.13 -26.32 24.08
CA LEU A 464 -9.53 -26.98 25.26
C LEU A 464 -10.30 -28.22 25.72
N ASN A 465 -11.48 -28.50 25.18
CA ASN A 465 -12.19 -29.78 25.45
C ASN A 465 -11.46 -30.94 24.72
N ASN A 466 -10.72 -30.65 23.67
CA ASN A 466 -9.88 -31.63 22.99
C ASN A 466 -8.67 -32.00 23.88
N PRO A 467 -8.60 -33.23 24.44
CA PRO A 467 -7.57 -33.64 25.40
C PRO A 467 -6.16 -33.74 24.79
N ARG A 468 -6.06 -33.58 23.45
CA ARG A 468 -4.83 -33.62 22.71
C ARG A 468 -3.94 -32.41 23.03
N TYR A 469 -4.53 -31.26 23.40
CA TYR A 469 -3.79 -30.01 23.56
C TYR A 469 -3.46 -29.71 25.01
N GLU A 470 -2.30 -29.07 25.17
CA GLU A 470 -1.82 -28.54 26.45
C GLU A 470 -1.43 -27.07 26.30
N VAL A 471 -1.79 -26.25 27.26
CA VAL A 471 -1.37 -24.87 27.37
C VAL A 471 -0.14 -24.79 28.27
N LYS A 472 1.01 -24.47 27.68
CA LYS A 472 2.29 -24.40 28.37
C LYS A 472 2.80 -22.97 28.47
N PHE A 473 3.23 -22.57 29.68
CA PHE A 473 3.90 -21.29 29.90
C PHE A 473 5.40 -21.52 29.99
N THR A 474 6.19 -20.64 29.40
CA THR A 474 7.65 -20.68 29.52
C THR A 474 8.21 -19.34 29.96
N LEU A 475 9.29 -19.44 30.74
CA LEU A 475 10.17 -18.33 31.09
C LEU A 475 11.59 -18.72 30.67
N ASP A 476 12.15 -18.00 29.72
CA ASP A 476 13.50 -18.21 29.23
C ASP A 476 14.51 -17.36 30.03
N ASP A 477 15.69 -17.90 30.31
CA ASP A 477 16.76 -17.18 31.01
C ASP A 477 17.23 -15.95 30.24
N ASN A 478 17.35 -16.10 28.91
CA ASN A 478 17.70 -15.05 27.98
C ASN A 478 16.48 -14.68 27.13
N ARG A 479 16.47 -13.43 26.65
CA ARG A 479 15.46 -12.99 25.69
C ARG A 479 15.64 -13.71 24.35
N ILE A 480 14.60 -14.36 23.84
CA ILE A 480 14.55 -15.06 22.55
C ILE A 480 13.36 -14.55 21.71
N SER A 481 13.39 -14.77 20.41
CA SER A 481 12.24 -14.45 19.54
C SER A 481 11.10 -15.43 19.82
N THR A 482 9.87 -15.01 19.52
CA THR A 482 8.70 -15.89 19.63
C THR A 482 8.83 -17.10 18.69
N SER A 483 9.46 -16.92 17.52
CA SER A 483 9.75 -18.01 16.58
C SER A 483 10.79 -19.00 17.10
N ASP A 484 11.80 -18.55 17.85
CA ASP A 484 12.75 -19.46 18.51
C ASP A 484 12.09 -20.21 19.65
N ALA A 485 11.23 -19.53 20.46
CA ALA A 485 10.47 -20.15 21.52
C ALA A 485 9.47 -21.21 20.98
N PHE A 486 8.79 -20.88 19.85
CA PHE A 486 7.91 -21.78 19.14
C PHE A 486 8.62 -23.08 18.73
N LYS A 487 9.78 -22.96 18.08
CA LYS A 487 10.60 -24.11 17.66
C LYS A 487 11.10 -24.92 18.85
N LYS A 488 11.61 -24.24 19.89
CA LYS A 488 12.12 -24.87 21.10
C LYS A 488 11.04 -25.69 21.85
N ALA A 489 9.81 -25.20 21.84
CA ALA A 489 8.67 -25.85 22.50
C ALA A 489 8.02 -26.96 21.64
N GLY A 490 8.33 -27.04 20.33
CA GLY A 490 7.61 -27.91 19.40
C GLY A 490 6.11 -27.58 19.29
N ALA A 491 5.75 -26.33 19.48
CA ALA A 491 4.38 -25.88 19.63
C ALA A 491 3.57 -25.93 18.32
N VAL A 492 2.24 -25.95 18.41
CA VAL A 492 1.30 -25.72 17.32
C VAL A 492 1.06 -24.22 17.12
N ALA A 493 0.97 -23.49 18.24
CA ALA A 493 0.91 -22.03 18.23
C ALA A 493 1.68 -21.46 19.42
N THR A 494 2.21 -20.24 19.27
CA THR A 494 2.93 -19.52 20.32
C THR A 494 2.68 -18.03 20.21
N VAL A 495 2.49 -17.37 21.35
CA VAL A 495 2.46 -15.90 21.46
C VAL A 495 3.41 -15.43 22.55
N ASN A 496 3.89 -14.19 22.43
CA ASN A 496 4.56 -13.51 23.54
C ASN A 496 3.59 -13.32 24.73
N ALA A 497 4.11 -13.24 25.95
CA ALA A 497 3.25 -13.20 27.13
C ALA A 497 3.39 -11.89 27.93
N THR A 498 3.85 -11.94 29.16
CA THR A 498 3.78 -10.82 30.10
C THR A 498 4.89 -9.79 29.92
N TYR A 499 4.76 -8.67 30.62
CA TYR A 499 5.72 -7.58 30.69
C TYR A 499 7.09 -8.01 31.27
N GLU A 500 7.99 -7.04 31.49
CA GLU A 500 9.32 -7.28 32.03
C GLU A 500 9.27 -8.09 33.33
N ARG A 501 9.99 -9.22 33.36
CA ARG A 501 9.97 -10.22 34.44
C ARG A 501 10.26 -9.68 35.83
N GLU A 502 11.08 -8.63 35.92
CA GLU A 502 11.47 -8.04 37.19
C GLU A 502 10.35 -7.23 37.87
N SER A 503 9.25 -7.02 37.19
CA SER A 503 8.18 -6.11 37.63
C SER A 503 6.81 -6.77 37.77
N VAL A 504 6.69 -8.06 37.44
CA VAL A 504 5.45 -8.83 37.42
C VAL A 504 5.57 -10.09 38.25
N PHE A 505 4.42 -10.75 38.52
CA PHE A 505 4.42 -12.09 39.15
C PHE A 505 4.53 -13.16 38.04
N ILE A 506 5.47 -14.06 38.20
CA ILE A 506 5.71 -15.19 37.28
C ILE A 506 5.90 -16.47 38.09
N ARG A 507 5.02 -17.45 37.84
CA ARG A 507 5.18 -18.82 38.30
C ARG A 507 5.17 -19.76 37.09
N VAL A 508 6.13 -20.67 37.02
CA VAL A 508 6.22 -21.70 36.00
C VAL A 508 6.54 -23.03 36.68
N ASP A 509 5.83 -24.09 36.32
CA ASP A 509 5.96 -25.45 36.86
C ASP A 509 5.94 -25.48 38.40
N GLY A 510 5.04 -24.73 39.02
CA GLY A 510 4.87 -24.63 40.46
C GLY A 510 5.90 -23.75 41.19
N LYS A 511 6.96 -23.29 40.49
CA LYS A 511 7.99 -22.44 41.06
C LYS A 511 7.70 -20.97 40.81
N THR A 512 7.57 -20.15 41.86
CA THR A 512 7.54 -18.70 41.76
C THR A 512 8.96 -18.20 41.37
N CYS A 513 9.11 -17.77 40.14
CA CYS A 513 10.35 -17.30 39.57
C CYS A 513 10.56 -15.80 39.85
N TYR A 514 9.50 -15.01 39.75
CA TYR A 514 9.51 -13.57 39.99
C TYR A 514 8.26 -13.17 40.77
N ASN A 515 8.40 -12.14 41.61
CA ASN A 515 7.28 -11.55 42.35
C ASN A 515 7.29 -10.03 42.14
N ILE A 516 6.11 -9.40 42.28
CA ILE A 516 6.01 -7.94 42.13
C ILE A 516 6.94 -7.27 43.14
N PRO A 517 7.79 -6.31 42.77
CA PRO A 517 8.68 -5.62 43.69
C PRO A 517 7.93 -4.96 44.86
N SER A 518 8.52 -4.97 46.05
CA SER A 518 7.92 -4.33 47.25
C SER A 518 7.84 -2.80 47.12
N ASP A 519 8.80 -2.22 46.39
CA ASP A 519 8.96 -0.78 46.21
C ASP A 519 8.84 -0.45 44.73
N ILE A 520 7.64 -0.13 44.24
CA ILE A 520 7.49 0.44 42.92
C ILE A 520 7.88 1.94 42.99
N VAL A 521 9.11 2.22 42.66
CA VAL A 521 9.56 3.60 42.47
C VAL A 521 9.02 4.09 41.11
N PRO A 522 8.32 5.22 41.05
CA PRO A 522 7.75 5.72 39.78
C PRO A 522 8.80 6.31 38.81
N PHE A 523 10.01 5.76 38.77
CA PHE A 523 11.10 6.25 37.93
C PHE A 523 11.66 5.23 36.97
N ALA A 524 12.08 5.71 35.82
CA ALA A 524 12.80 5.12 34.70
C ALA A 524 13.06 3.60 34.78
N GLY A 525 12.12 2.79 34.28
CA GLY A 525 12.26 1.33 34.12
C GLY A 525 11.40 0.48 35.06
N ALA A 526 10.69 1.05 36.03
CA ALA A 526 9.75 0.33 36.86
C ALA A 526 8.40 0.18 36.13
N VAL A 527 7.85 -1.04 36.13
CA VAL A 527 6.51 -1.29 35.62
C VAL A 527 5.49 -0.74 36.62
N PRO A 528 4.54 0.11 36.18
CA PRO A 528 3.54 0.66 37.09
C PRO A 528 2.68 -0.43 37.73
N GLN A 529 2.19 -0.16 38.93
CA GLN A 529 1.36 -1.10 39.68
C GLN A 529 0.16 -1.63 38.90
N TRP A 530 -0.49 -0.84 38.07
CA TRP A 530 -1.63 -1.24 37.26
C TRP A 530 -1.32 -2.36 36.23
N LYS A 531 -0.07 -2.48 35.77
CA LYS A 531 0.36 -3.55 34.86
C LYS A 531 0.33 -4.95 35.48
N THR A 532 0.01 -5.06 36.75
CA THR A 532 -0.12 -6.32 37.49
C THR A 532 -1.53 -6.55 38.04
N ASP A 533 -2.55 -5.98 37.40
CA ASP A 533 -3.93 -6.10 37.94
C ASP A 533 -4.61 -7.42 37.60
N CYS A 534 -4.19 -8.08 36.53
CA CYS A 534 -4.81 -9.32 36.04
C CYS A 534 -3.82 -10.48 36.10
N SER A 535 -4.36 -11.69 36.11
CA SER A 535 -3.59 -12.93 35.96
C SER A 535 -4.20 -13.86 34.93
N ILE A 536 -3.35 -14.58 34.22
CA ILE A 536 -3.69 -15.81 33.50
C ILE A 536 -2.97 -16.95 34.20
N SER A 537 -3.68 -18.05 34.45
CA SER A 537 -3.14 -19.25 35.11
C SER A 537 -3.58 -20.52 34.42
N THR A 538 -2.73 -21.56 34.44
CA THR A 538 -3.05 -22.86 33.85
C THR A 538 -2.38 -24.01 34.58
N ASP A 539 -3.09 -25.16 34.60
CA ASP A 539 -2.54 -26.46 34.99
C ASP A 539 -2.12 -27.32 33.75
N GLY A 540 -2.08 -26.70 32.58
CA GLY A 540 -1.83 -27.31 31.30
C GLY A 540 -3.11 -27.60 30.49
N ARG A 541 -4.24 -27.82 31.16
CA ARG A 541 -5.53 -28.15 30.53
C ARG A 541 -6.60 -27.07 30.75
N ASN A 542 -6.68 -26.58 31.97
CA ASN A 542 -7.61 -25.52 32.33
C ASN A 542 -6.90 -24.18 32.32
N VAL A 543 -7.54 -23.18 31.76
CA VAL A 543 -7.03 -21.80 31.74
C VAL A 543 -8.01 -20.90 32.49
N ARG A 544 -7.48 -20.05 33.38
CA ARG A 544 -8.26 -19.04 34.09
C ARG A 544 -7.64 -17.67 33.86
N ILE A 545 -8.49 -16.72 33.54
CA ILE A 545 -8.15 -15.30 33.49
C ILE A 545 -8.96 -14.61 34.57
N GLU A 546 -8.28 -13.87 35.45
CA GLU A 546 -8.90 -13.28 36.62
C GLU A 546 -8.42 -11.86 36.90
N TYR A 547 -9.31 -10.97 37.36
CA TYR A 547 -8.99 -9.62 37.79
C TYR A 547 -8.47 -9.62 39.24
N THR A 548 -7.50 -10.48 39.51
CA THR A 548 -7.01 -10.83 40.87
C THR A 548 -6.39 -9.65 41.60
N GLY A 549 -5.74 -8.74 40.92
CA GLY A 549 -5.02 -7.60 41.50
C GLY A 549 -5.80 -6.29 41.60
N LYS A 550 -7.04 -6.25 41.08
CA LYS A 550 -7.86 -5.05 41.07
C LYS A 550 -8.06 -4.47 42.49
N ASP A 551 -7.86 -3.16 42.61
CA ASP A 551 -8.04 -2.39 43.83
C ASP A 551 -7.21 -2.86 45.04
N LYS A 552 -6.15 -3.66 44.82
CA LYS A 552 -5.26 -4.19 45.85
C LYS A 552 -3.93 -3.42 45.90
N THR A 553 -3.42 -3.29 47.10
CA THR A 553 -2.06 -2.86 47.35
C THR A 553 -1.04 -3.92 46.88
N ILE A 554 0.23 -3.56 46.69
CA ILE A 554 1.27 -4.52 46.27
C ILE A 554 1.38 -5.74 47.20
N PRO A 555 1.42 -5.59 48.54
CA PRO A 555 1.42 -6.73 49.44
C PRO A 555 0.20 -7.64 49.28
N GLU A 556 -0.98 -7.07 49.08
CA GLU A 556 -2.23 -7.82 48.85
C GLU A 556 -2.20 -8.54 47.49
N LYS A 557 -1.68 -7.90 46.45
CA LYS A 557 -1.48 -8.53 45.13
C LYS A 557 -0.54 -9.72 45.23
N ARG A 558 0.61 -9.56 45.87
CA ARG A 558 1.59 -10.64 46.08
C ARG A 558 0.94 -11.84 46.78
N LYS A 559 0.24 -11.60 47.87
CA LYS A 559 -0.49 -12.65 48.61
C LYS A 559 -1.56 -13.32 47.76
N ALA A 560 -2.32 -12.55 46.99
CA ALA A 560 -3.37 -13.07 46.11
C ALA A 560 -2.78 -13.97 45.01
N TYR A 561 -1.71 -13.55 44.34
CA TYR A 561 -1.06 -14.36 43.31
C TYR A 561 -0.36 -15.60 43.88
N GLU A 562 0.26 -15.49 45.04
CA GLU A 562 0.84 -16.63 45.75
C GLU A 562 -0.22 -17.68 46.12
N SER A 563 -1.47 -17.29 46.37
CA SER A 563 -2.58 -18.18 46.73
C SER A 563 -3.22 -18.91 45.54
N ILE A 564 -2.91 -18.54 44.29
CA ILE A 564 -3.39 -19.24 43.11
C ILE A 564 -2.85 -20.70 43.14
N SER A 565 -3.74 -21.66 43.00
CA SER A 565 -3.38 -23.10 43.09
C SER A 565 -2.71 -23.64 41.81
N TYR A 566 -2.85 -22.97 40.68
CA TYR A 566 -2.31 -23.44 39.40
C TYR A 566 -0.77 -23.34 39.35
N PRO A 567 -0.10 -24.33 38.73
CA PRO A 567 1.37 -24.37 38.66
C PRO A 567 1.98 -23.28 37.78
N ASN A 568 1.20 -22.72 36.86
CA ASN A 568 1.67 -21.70 35.95
C ASN A 568 0.78 -20.45 36.09
N VAL A 569 1.41 -19.30 36.33
CA VAL A 569 0.73 -18.01 36.54
C VAL A 569 1.58 -16.88 35.94
N PHE A 570 0.97 -16.11 35.08
CA PHE A 570 1.51 -14.82 34.58
C PHE A 570 0.55 -13.69 34.96
N THR A 571 1.10 -12.54 35.38
CA THR A 571 0.31 -11.33 35.58
C THR A 571 0.55 -10.34 34.44
N SER A 572 -0.50 -9.64 34.07
CA SER A 572 -0.46 -8.57 33.06
C SER A 572 -1.64 -7.59 33.24
N ALA A 573 -1.88 -6.71 32.30
CA ALA A 573 -2.98 -5.73 32.30
C ALA A 573 -3.12 -5.00 30.94
N PRO A 574 -4.24 -4.32 30.69
CA PRO A 574 -5.46 -4.28 31.51
C PRO A 574 -6.35 -5.50 31.32
N MET A 575 -7.34 -5.65 32.20
CA MET A 575 -8.51 -6.48 31.94
C MET A 575 -9.33 -5.84 30.84
N LEU A 576 -9.72 -6.63 29.85
CA LEU A 576 -10.53 -6.18 28.72
C LEU A 576 -11.98 -6.58 28.92
N ILE A 577 -12.23 -7.86 29.26
CA ILE A 577 -13.56 -8.39 29.57
C ILE A 577 -13.47 -9.17 30.90
N ASP A 578 -14.35 -8.85 31.83
CA ASP A 578 -14.45 -9.49 33.14
C ASP A 578 -15.85 -10.04 33.34
N ASN A 579 -15.99 -11.35 33.31
CA ASN A 579 -17.28 -12.06 33.42
C ASN A 579 -18.33 -11.46 32.44
N HIS A 580 -18.02 -11.45 31.15
CA HIS A 580 -18.80 -10.87 30.04
C HIS A 580 -18.97 -9.34 30.08
N VAL A 581 -18.42 -8.65 31.09
CA VAL A 581 -18.49 -7.19 31.15
C VAL A 581 -17.28 -6.56 30.46
N PRO A 582 -17.46 -5.73 29.45
CA PRO A 582 -16.37 -5.14 28.67
C PRO A 582 -15.69 -3.98 29.43
N VAL A 583 -15.00 -4.30 30.52
CA VAL A 583 -14.35 -3.32 31.41
C VAL A 583 -13.24 -2.52 30.73
N GLY A 584 -12.60 -3.06 29.70
CA GLY A 584 -11.59 -2.36 28.91
C GLY A 584 -12.12 -1.16 28.13
N LYS A 585 -13.45 -1.05 27.95
CA LYS A 585 -14.10 0.14 27.37
C LYS A 585 -13.93 1.40 28.25
N TYR A 586 -13.50 1.25 29.50
CA TYR A 586 -13.08 2.37 30.35
C TYR A 586 -11.97 3.22 29.70
N PHE A 587 -11.12 2.62 28.88
CA PHE A 587 -10.09 3.32 28.11
C PHE A 587 -10.62 3.90 26.78
N ALA A 588 -11.91 4.21 26.71
CA ALA A 588 -12.46 4.97 25.59
C ALA A 588 -11.62 6.22 25.35
N ALA A 589 -11.48 6.60 24.09
CA ALA A 589 -10.85 7.86 23.73
C ALA A 589 -11.46 8.97 24.60
N THR A 590 -10.68 9.43 25.54
CA THR A 590 -11.08 10.55 26.41
C THR A 590 -11.23 11.78 25.51
N SER A 591 -11.91 12.81 25.97
CA SER A 591 -11.96 14.12 25.32
C SER A 591 -10.59 14.80 25.21
N MET A 592 -9.51 14.06 25.53
CA MET A 592 -8.13 14.54 25.42
C MET A 592 -7.67 14.52 23.96
N THR A 593 -7.06 15.61 23.55
CA THR A 593 -6.33 15.68 22.28
C THR A 593 -5.04 14.86 22.33
N SER A 594 -4.46 14.51 21.19
CA SER A 594 -3.14 13.85 21.12
C SER A 594 -2.08 14.56 21.94
N ASP A 595 -2.04 15.91 21.86
CA ASP A 595 -1.12 16.74 22.64
C ASP A 595 -1.34 16.66 24.16
N GLN A 596 -2.57 16.44 24.60
CA GLN A 596 -2.88 16.24 26.01
C GLN A 596 -2.46 14.86 26.49
N ILE A 597 -2.67 13.83 25.67
CA ILE A 597 -2.23 12.44 25.93
C ILE A 597 -0.70 12.39 26.02
N ASP A 598 0.02 13.05 25.10
CA ASP A 598 1.49 13.07 25.10
C ASP A 598 2.11 13.78 26.31
N LYS A 599 1.34 14.66 26.97
CA LYS A 599 1.75 15.32 28.21
C LYS A 599 1.50 14.49 29.48
N LEU A 600 0.74 13.39 29.37
CA LEU A 600 0.58 12.44 30.46
C LEU A 600 1.92 11.80 30.83
N TYR A 601 2.05 11.41 32.10
CA TYR A 601 3.20 10.62 32.53
C TYR A 601 3.37 9.38 31.66
N ARG A 602 4.62 9.06 31.29
CA ARG A 602 4.94 7.98 30.34
C ARG A 602 4.24 6.64 30.66
N GLU A 603 4.09 6.34 31.94
CA GLU A 603 3.49 5.10 32.42
C GLU A 603 2.02 5.28 32.87
N ASP A 604 1.38 6.39 32.51
CA ASP A 604 -0.04 6.59 32.74
C ASP A 604 -0.85 5.55 31.96
N PRO A 605 -1.83 4.88 32.59
CA PRO A 605 -2.65 3.86 31.92
C PRO A 605 -3.33 4.39 30.66
N PHE A 606 -3.84 5.63 30.68
CA PHE A 606 -4.49 6.22 29.50
C PHE A 606 -3.52 6.48 28.36
N ARG A 607 -2.29 6.87 28.67
CA ARG A 607 -1.26 7.05 27.65
C ARG A 607 -0.94 5.74 26.93
N HIS A 608 -0.88 4.62 27.66
CA HIS A 608 -0.60 3.31 27.07
C HIS A 608 -1.81 2.64 26.45
N GLN A 609 -2.97 2.74 27.11
CA GLN A 609 -4.14 1.96 26.76
C GLN A 609 -5.14 2.77 25.92
N GLY A 610 -5.15 4.09 26.04
CA GLY A 610 -6.01 4.99 25.25
C GLY A 610 -5.53 5.25 23.83
N VAL A 611 -4.33 4.83 23.45
CA VAL A 611 -3.75 5.04 22.13
C VAL A 611 -3.63 3.74 21.35
N ARG A 612 -3.60 3.83 20.00
CA ARG A 612 -3.42 2.68 19.12
C ARG A 612 -1.98 2.19 19.15
N HIS A 613 -1.84 0.91 19.44
CA HIS A 613 -0.57 0.18 19.46
C HIS A 613 -0.77 -1.25 18.98
N PRO A 614 0.28 -1.96 18.54
CA PRO A 614 0.25 -3.41 18.44
C PRO A 614 -0.13 -3.99 19.80
N ARG A 615 -0.98 -5.02 19.80
CA ARG A 615 -1.49 -5.66 21.03
C ARG A 615 -1.31 -7.16 20.96
N THR A 616 -1.08 -7.75 22.14
CA THR A 616 -1.26 -9.17 22.37
C THR A 616 -2.34 -9.33 23.46
N ALA A 617 -3.33 -10.16 23.21
CA ALA A 617 -4.40 -10.44 24.17
C ALA A 617 -4.73 -11.93 24.21
N VAL A 618 -5.31 -12.36 25.32
CA VAL A 618 -5.82 -13.71 25.53
C VAL A 618 -7.24 -13.64 26.07
N ALA A 619 -8.09 -14.58 25.64
CA ALA A 619 -9.46 -14.65 26.09
C ALA A 619 -9.91 -16.11 26.31
N THR A 620 -10.90 -16.32 27.19
CA THR A 620 -11.53 -17.63 27.41
C THR A 620 -13.04 -17.52 27.24
N THR A 621 -13.64 -18.53 26.62
CA THR A 621 -15.10 -18.61 26.39
C THR A 621 -15.76 -19.59 27.32
N ASP A 622 -17.11 -19.54 27.43
CA ASP A 622 -17.89 -20.45 28.29
C ASP A 622 -17.87 -21.91 27.80
N ASP A 623 -17.66 -22.11 26.51
CA ASP A 623 -17.51 -23.43 25.88
C ASP A 623 -16.06 -23.96 25.92
N ASN A 624 -15.23 -23.35 26.77
CA ASN A 624 -13.84 -23.75 27.06
C ASN A 624 -12.87 -23.64 25.88
N HIS A 625 -12.98 -22.57 25.09
CA HIS A 625 -11.97 -22.20 24.14
C HIS A 625 -10.97 -21.20 24.72
N LEU A 626 -9.72 -21.30 24.29
CA LEU A 626 -8.68 -20.29 24.50
C LEU A 626 -8.45 -19.55 23.19
N ILE A 627 -8.63 -18.23 23.22
CA ILE A 627 -8.40 -17.37 22.07
C ILE A 627 -7.11 -16.58 22.28
N LEU A 628 -6.13 -16.78 21.42
CA LEU A 628 -4.88 -16.00 21.38
C LEU A 628 -5.01 -14.95 20.27
N ILE A 629 -4.72 -13.69 20.58
CA ILE A 629 -4.96 -12.56 19.68
C ILE A 629 -3.70 -11.71 19.60
N VAL A 630 -3.27 -11.41 18.38
CA VAL A 630 -2.22 -10.41 18.10
C VAL A 630 -2.73 -9.39 17.08
N VAL A 631 -2.74 -8.13 17.46
CA VAL A 631 -3.05 -6.98 16.60
C VAL A 631 -1.75 -6.36 16.15
N ASP A 632 -1.54 -6.28 14.85
CA ASP A 632 -0.44 -5.53 14.27
C ASP A 632 -0.68 -4.03 14.43
N GLY A 633 0.37 -3.22 14.33
CA GLY A 633 0.21 -1.78 14.50
C GLY A 633 1.46 -1.00 14.13
N ARG A 634 1.39 0.34 14.33
CA ARG A 634 2.45 1.28 13.96
C ARG A 634 2.71 1.32 12.46
N ARG A 635 1.67 1.00 11.67
CA ARG A 635 1.66 1.04 10.23
C ARG A 635 0.39 1.77 9.77
N PRO A 636 0.40 3.09 9.82
CA PRO A 636 -0.73 3.89 9.37
C PRO A 636 -1.19 3.51 7.97
N GLY A 637 -2.51 3.46 7.79
CA GLY A 637 -3.11 3.04 6.53
C GLY A 637 -3.12 1.54 6.24
N ILE A 638 -2.32 0.73 6.95
CA ILE A 638 -2.22 -0.74 6.75
C ILE A 638 -2.68 -1.49 7.99
N ALA A 639 -2.02 -1.24 9.12
CA ALA A 639 -2.26 -1.88 10.41
C ALA A 639 -2.01 -0.85 11.51
N GLU A 640 -3.03 -0.09 11.88
CA GLU A 640 -2.84 1.04 12.79
C GLU A 640 -2.66 0.63 14.25
N GLY A 641 -3.10 -0.58 14.57
CA GLY A 641 -3.18 -1.05 15.94
C GLY A 641 -4.46 -0.60 16.61
N MET A 642 -4.65 -1.03 17.85
CA MET A 642 -5.86 -0.76 18.64
C MET A 642 -5.55 -0.15 20.00
N SER A 643 -6.40 0.77 20.44
CA SER A 643 -6.54 1.14 21.85
C SER A 643 -7.17 -0.03 22.63
N ALA A 644 -7.10 0.00 23.95
CA ALA A 644 -7.77 -1.02 24.77
C ALA A 644 -9.29 -1.00 24.59
N PHE A 645 -9.89 0.18 24.36
CA PHE A 645 -11.31 0.31 24.02
C PHE A 645 -11.67 -0.40 22.72
N GLU A 646 -10.92 -0.13 21.64
CA GLU A 646 -11.16 -0.74 20.33
C GLU A 646 -10.94 -2.25 20.37
N LEU A 647 -9.86 -2.70 21.02
CA LEU A 647 -9.56 -4.12 21.21
C LEU A 647 -10.64 -4.83 22.01
N THR A 648 -11.13 -4.23 23.11
CA THR A 648 -12.23 -4.79 23.92
C THR A 648 -13.49 -4.96 23.09
N SER A 649 -13.85 -3.92 22.33
CA SER A 649 -15.04 -3.96 21.46
C SER A 649 -14.89 -4.98 20.34
N PHE A 650 -13.70 -5.09 19.74
CA PHE A 650 -13.41 -6.10 18.74
C PHE A 650 -13.55 -7.53 19.29
N ILE A 651 -12.96 -7.80 20.47
CA ILE A 651 -13.03 -9.11 21.11
C ILE A 651 -14.47 -9.46 21.50
N GLU A 652 -15.21 -8.51 22.08
CA GLU A 652 -16.62 -8.68 22.43
C GLU A 652 -17.47 -9.04 21.20
N ASN A 653 -17.32 -8.27 20.11
CA ASN A 653 -18.14 -8.43 18.90
C ASN A 653 -17.88 -9.71 18.13
N HIS A 654 -16.66 -10.24 18.17
CA HIS A 654 -16.26 -11.38 17.35
C HIS A 654 -16.16 -12.71 18.07
N PHE A 655 -15.95 -12.70 19.40
CA PHE A 655 -15.67 -13.93 20.15
C PHE A 655 -16.59 -14.14 21.36
N HIS A 656 -17.27 -13.08 21.84
CA HIS A 656 -18.16 -13.13 23.01
C HIS A 656 -17.58 -13.87 24.23
N PRO A 657 -16.34 -13.60 24.66
CA PRO A 657 -15.67 -14.37 25.66
C PRO A 657 -16.22 -14.08 27.09
N ALA A 658 -16.05 -15.04 28.00
CA ALA A 658 -16.30 -14.83 29.41
C ALA A 658 -15.25 -13.89 30.03
N GLN A 659 -13.99 -14.08 29.67
CA GLN A 659 -12.85 -13.31 30.19
C GLN A 659 -11.89 -12.93 29.07
N ALA A 660 -11.28 -11.74 29.14
CA ALA A 660 -10.19 -11.35 28.27
C ALA A 660 -9.23 -10.36 28.94
N MET A 661 -7.94 -10.51 28.69
CA MET A 661 -6.91 -9.60 29.19
C MET A 661 -5.86 -9.29 28.15
N ASN A 662 -5.29 -8.09 28.24
CA ASN A 662 -4.13 -7.69 27.45
C ASN A 662 -2.84 -8.21 28.04
N MET A 663 -1.91 -8.59 27.17
CA MET A 663 -0.55 -9.02 27.49
C MET A 663 0.45 -7.92 27.10
N ASP A 664 1.76 -8.21 27.11
CA ASP A 664 2.77 -7.25 26.61
C ASP A 664 2.58 -7.00 25.11
N GLY A 665 2.45 -5.73 24.77
CA GLY A 665 2.14 -5.27 23.42
C GLY A 665 3.31 -4.57 22.73
N GLY A 666 3.00 -3.75 21.76
CA GLY A 666 3.98 -2.96 21.01
C GLY A 666 4.92 -3.84 20.19
N GLY A 667 6.23 -3.58 20.32
CA GLY A 667 7.23 -4.36 19.58
C GLY A 667 7.35 -5.83 20.01
N SER A 668 6.75 -6.22 21.14
CA SER A 668 6.76 -7.60 21.65
C SER A 668 5.69 -8.47 20.99
N SER A 669 4.64 -7.87 20.41
CA SER A 669 3.52 -8.59 19.81
C SER A 669 3.98 -9.47 18.64
N ALA A 670 3.97 -10.78 18.87
CA ALA A 670 4.33 -11.78 17.86
C ALA A 670 3.56 -13.08 18.06
N MET A 671 3.14 -13.71 16.96
CA MET A 671 2.43 -14.98 16.93
C MET A 671 3.05 -15.92 15.91
N CYS A 672 3.28 -17.16 16.29
CA CYS A 672 3.67 -18.24 15.39
C CYS A 672 2.58 -19.30 15.34
N VAL A 673 2.32 -19.82 14.13
CA VAL A 673 1.32 -20.89 13.89
C VAL A 673 1.92 -21.92 12.95
N LYS A 674 1.88 -23.19 13.34
CA LYS A 674 2.45 -24.31 12.56
C LYS A 674 1.83 -24.37 11.16
N GLY A 675 2.69 -24.39 10.15
CA GLY A 675 2.27 -24.48 8.75
C GLY A 675 1.76 -23.17 8.14
N HIS A 676 1.77 -22.07 8.89
CA HIS A 676 1.34 -20.74 8.44
C HIS A 676 2.45 -19.70 8.61
N GLY A 677 2.27 -18.55 7.99
CA GLY A 677 3.19 -17.41 8.10
C GLY A 677 4.49 -17.55 7.32
N ALA A 678 5.51 -16.82 7.73
CA ALA A 678 6.77 -16.77 7.01
C ALA A 678 7.53 -18.10 7.06
N GLU A 679 8.09 -18.49 5.92
CA GLU A 679 8.88 -19.70 5.78
C GLU A 679 10.02 -19.76 6.81
N GLY A 680 10.21 -20.91 7.43
CA GLY A 680 11.26 -21.15 8.42
C GLY A 680 11.00 -20.58 9.81
N THR A 681 10.11 -19.60 10.01
CA THR A 681 9.78 -18.99 11.32
C THR A 681 8.35 -19.27 11.78
N ASN A 682 7.43 -19.46 10.86
CA ASN A 682 5.98 -19.58 11.12
C ASN A 682 5.35 -18.34 11.78
N VAL A 683 5.98 -17.18 11.71
CA VAL A 683 5.42 -15.91 12.20
C VAL A 683 4.31 -15.47 11.26
N VAL A 684 3.09 -15.34 11.79
CA VAL A 684 1.88 -15.04 11.00
C VAL A 684 1.51 -13.55 10.99
N ASN A 685 1.96 -12.80 11.97
CA ASN A 685 1.73 -11.36 12.08
C ASN A 685 2.96 -10.55 11.60
N TYR A 686 2.88 -9.24 11.64
CA TYR A 686 3.96 -8.33 11.26
C TYR A 686 4.51 -7.60 12.49
N PRO A 687 5.49 -8.19 13.23
CA PRO A 687 6.02 -7.58 14.43
C PRO A 687 6.64 -6.21 14.18
N SER A 688 6.47 -5.28 15.11
CA SER A 688 6.83 -3.87 14.93
C SER A 688 8.10 -3.44 15.68
N ALA A 689 9.06 -4.36 15.92
CA ALA A 689 10.32 -4.05 16.60
C ALA A 689 11.20 -3.11 15.78
N SER A 690 11.14 -3.16 14.45
CA SER A 690 11.67 -2.17 13.53
C SER A 690 10.53 -1.45 12.78
N ARG A 691 10.86 -0.52 11.90
CA ARG A 691 9.85 0.22 11.11
C ARG A 691 9.44 -0.47 9.82
N THR A 692 9.91 -1.69 9.55
CA THR A 692 9.54 -2.48 8.36
C THR A 692 8.33 -3.35 8.65
N PHE A 693 7.43 -3.52 7.67
CA PHE A 693 6.26 -4.41 7.76
C PHE A 693 6.64 -5.79 7.23
N LYS A 694 7.40 -6.54 8.03
CA LYS A 694 7.94 -7.86 7.70
C LYS A 694 7.76 -8.84 8.86
N HIS A 695 7.61 -10.11 8.55
CA HIS A 695 7.45 -11.16 9.54
C HIS A 695 8.69 -11.46 10.40
N ASP A 696 9.89 -11.09 9.96
CA ASP A 696 11.16 -11.35 10.64
C ASP A 696 11.55 -10.32 11.70
N ASN A 697 10.65 -9.42 12.03
CA ASN A 697 10.90 -8.21 12.82
C ASN A 697 10.56 -8.35 14.30
N GLU A 698 10.73 -9.54 14.84
CA GLU A 698 10.39 -9.87 16.22
C GLU A 698 11.28 -9.19 17.24
N ARG A 699 10.67 -8.68 18.32
CA ARG A 699 11.40 -8.35 19.54
C ARG A 699 11.68 -9.63 20.34
N ARG A 700 12.89 -9.76 20.86
CA ARG A 700 13.23 -10.84 21.80
C ARG A 700 12.62 -10.55 23.17
N VAL A 701 11.87 -11.52 23.71
CA VAL A 701 11.20 -11.47 25.03
C VAL A 701 11.57 -12.70 25.87
N VAL A 702 11.11 -12.77 27.12
CA VAL A 702 11.48 -13.88 28.02
C VAL A 702 10.32 -14.82 28.31
N THR A 703 9.06 -14.43 28.07
CA THR A 703 7.87 -15.21 28.40
C THR A 703 6.99 -15.49 27.20
N HIS A 704 6.51 -16.71 27.11
CA HIS A 704 5.65 -17.16 26.01
C HIS A 704 4.53 -18.05 26.51
N ILE A 705 3.41 -18.06 25.78
CA ILE A 705 2.30 -19.01 25.90
C ILE A 705 2.31 -19.89 24.66
N HIS A 706 2.34 -21.20 24.88
CA HIS A 706 2.39 -22.20 23.83
C HIS A 706 1.16 -23.11 23.86
N ILE A 707 0.72 -23.53 22.70
CA ILE A 707 -0.22 -24.65 22.52
C ILE A 707 0.58 -25.83 22.04
N ILE A 708 0.63 -26.88 22.85
CA ILE A 708 1.40 -28.11 22.59
C ILE A 708 0.44 -29.22 22.15
N ASP A 709 0.83 -29.96 21.13
CA ASP A 709 0.14 -31.18 20.67
C ASP A 709 0.81 -32.40 21.31
N LYS A 710 0.18 -32.99 22.33
CA LYS A 710 0.70 -34.18 23.03
C LYS A 710 0.75 -35.45 22.17
N ALA A 711 0.07 -35.45 21.01
CA ALA A 711 0.14 -36.57 20.08
C ALA A 711 1.34 -36.49 19.13
N ALA A 712 2.08 -35.37 19.16
CA ALA A 712 3.28 -35.18 18.34
C ALA A 712 4.58 -35.60 19.09
N GLU A 713 4.49 -35.91 20.40
CA GLU A 713 5.54 -36.54 21.19
C GLU A 713 5.50 -38.08 20.99
#